data_81dfd38b66754e38411fecac9aab6a66
#
_entry.id   81dfd38b66754e38411fecac9aab6a66
#
_cell.length_a   1.000
_cell.length_b   1.000
_cell.length_c   1.000
_cell.angle_alpha   90.00
_cell.angle_beta   90.00
_cell.angle_gamma   90.00
#
_symmetry.space_group_name_H-M   'P 1'
#
loop_
_entity.id
_entity.type
_entity.pdbx_description
1 polymer ?
#
loop_
_entity_poly.entity_id
_entity_poly.type
_entity_poly.pdbx_seq_one_letter_code
_entity_poly.pdbx_strand_id
1 'polypeptide(L)'
;MQALELILVLFTVILVSSVLDQVLTRLSLPLVQIAMGVIGALIIGEPFKLTFDSELFLVLFIGPLLYDESQHVAKRAMMKNAGAILSLAIGLVVASVFAVGFTLQWIVPSIPLAAGLALGAALGPTDGVAVSALSKSTTLSDRQSAILSGESLINDASGIVSFQFAVGLAVTGIFSVKDAATTFAISFGGGLAFGVLMGIVVIMIQRAVRGIGLESTVFHVTFEILTPLFINLLAEKLGVSGILAVVAAGLLIALIPTRSTVYAARVSLVSEGVWEVMAFILNGVVFVFLGSHLPSIFTHEWEDDSKPLSLATAVIVLTVVITVLRFLWIVVLDLGARKRGSIPHDLPWGAFFLQSCATTLGGPKGAVTLSIALTLPQSLQGTNGALIRDELLFLASGIILCTLLLANFVLPVLAPAQDSQEDEARDTAVRVLVKRRLIEAVRDELGQEHPRGVSLLIARYNREIGELTMGKEFESAVGEQRTNLLREQARYLEQLHRAGEIDQSVYVAFKQANERLMRAVKMRTSQRLSLRRIAMRLRRGLRDRVLRTGKASRPEVSQEILDVRGKFARFNLNYLQGLTPETEASRHATDFLIMENQRTLTLLGNMQAGQGTTMTLAAEQNMLEVEALRLELGCIQELREQGAITTAEASKLRDEVYLLQMNLSDYGAQ
;
A
#
# COMPACT_ATOMS: atom_id res chain seq x y z
N MET A 1 31.78 -13.10 10.95
CA MET A 1 31.38 -14.01 9.87
C MET A 1 30.00 -14.59 10.17
N GLN A 2 29.77 -15.24 11.30
CA GLN A 2 28.46 -15.83 11.67
C GLN A 2 27.28 -14.86 11.67
N ALA A 3 27.47 -13.62 12.14
CA ALA A 3 26.39 -12.61 12.12
C ALA A 3 26.00 -12.19 10.70
N LEU A 4 26.95 -12.09 9.78
CA LEU A 4 26.68 -11.74 8.38
C LEU A 4 25.93 -12.86 7.65
N GLU A 5 26.35 -14.11 7.87
CA GLU A 5 25.70 -15.29 7.31
C GLU A 5 24.24 -15.38 7.78
N LEU A 6 24.01 -15.13 9.07
CA LEU A 6 22.68 -15.14 9.67
C LEU A 6 21.78 -14.02 9.08
N ILE A 7 22.31 -12.80 8.93
CA ILE A 7 21.58 -11.70 8.30
C ILE A 7 21.22 -12.05 6.85
N LEU A 8 22.15 -12.61 6.08
CA LEU A 8 21.91 -13.01 4.69
C LEU A 8 20.84 -14.12 4.59
N VAL A 9 20.89 -15.11 5.49
CA VAL A 9 19.87 -16.16 5.55
C VAL A 9 18.51 -15.56 5.87
N LEU A 10 18.42 -14.67 6.88
CA LEU A 10 17.19 -13.99 7.27
C LEU A 10 16.58 -13.20 6.11
N PHE A 11 17.37 -12.37 5.42
CA PHE A 11 16.92 -11.62 4.24
C PHE A 11 16.50 -12.56 3.09
N THR A 12 17.20 -13.67 2.90
CA THR A 12 16.83 -14.66 1.88
C THR A 12 15.49 -15.30 2.20
N VAL A 13 15.25 -15.67 3.45
CA VAL A 13 13.97 -16.24 3.92
C VAL A 13 12.83 -15.22 3.73
N ILE A 14 13.05 -13.95 4.06
CA ILE A 14 12.07 -12.88 3.86
C ILE A 14 11.78 -12.69 2.37
N LEU A 15 12.78 -12.68 1.50
CA LEU A 15 12.59 -12.56 0.04
C LEU A 15 11.80 -13.76 -0.52
N VAL A 16 12.11 -14.98 -0.09
CA VAL A 16 11.38 -16.18 -0.51
C VAL A 16 9.94 -16.13 -0.02
N SER A 17 9.69 -15.64 1.20
CA SER A 17 8.33 -15.47 1.72
C SER A 17 7.48 -14.50 0.87
N SER A 18 8.09 -13.45 0.32
CA SER A 18 7.41 -12.50 -0.58
C SER A 18 6.97 -13.16 -1.90
N VAL A 19 7.80 -14.06 -2.44
CA VAL A 19 7.43 -14.84 -3.64
C VAL A 19 6.32 -15.83 -3.33
N LEU A 20 6.40 -16.50 -2.18
CA LEU A 20 5.39 -17.47 -1.75
C LEU A 20 4.03 -16.81 -1.45
N ASP A 21 4.00 -15.61 -0.88
CA ASP A 21 2.78 -14.84 -0.64
C ASP A 21 2.00 -14.58 -1.95
N GLN A 22 2.71 -14.30 -3.05
CA GLN A 22 2.09 -14.12 -4.36
C GLN A 22 1.50 -15.41 -4.96
N VAL A 23 2.02 -16.56 -4.56
CA VAL A 23 1.55 -17.89 -5.01
C VAL A 23 0.47 -18.42 -4.07
N LEU A 24 0.63 -18.23 -2.78
CA LEU A 24 -0.25 -18.74 -1.71
C LEU A 24 -1.29 -17.68 -1.32
N THR A 25 -2.13 -17.28 -2.23
CA THR A 25 -3.12 -16.18 -2.07
C THR A 25 -4.11 -16.36 -0.91
N ARG A 26 -4.20 -17.56 -0.31
CA ARG A 26 -5.07 -17.87 0.84
C ARG A 26 -4.41 -17.67 2.21
N LEU A 27 -3.11 -17.49 2.25
CA LEU A 27 -2.36 -17.27 3.48
C LEU A 27 -1.93 -15.81 3.56
N SER A 28 -2.08 -15.18 4.71
CA SER A 28 -1.53 -13.85 4.94
C SER A 28 -0.01 -13.89 5.03
N LEU A 29 0.66 -12.84 4.58
CA LEU A 29 2.12 -12.71 4.61
C LEU A 29 2.75 -13.06 5.97
N PRO A 30 2.21 -12.62 7.13
CA PRO A 30 2.72 -13.03 8.45
C PRO A 30 2.76 -14.55 8.65
N LEU A 31 1.73 -15.28 8.24
CA LEU A 31 1.69 -16.74 8.36
C LEU A 31 2.72 -17.42 7.45
N VAL A 32 2.92 -16.90 6.23
CA VAL A 32 3.96 -17.39 5.32
C VAL A 32 5.35 -17.16 5.92
N GLN A 33 5.60 -15.99 6.51
CA GLN A 33 6.87 -15.65 7.15
C GLN A 33 7.15 -16.52 8.38
N ILE A 34 6.13 -16.78 9.22
CA ILE A 34 6.24 -17.73 10.35
C ILE A 34 6.58 -19.14 9.85
N ALA A 35 5.85 -19.64 8.85
CA ALA A 35 6.12 -20.97 8.28
C ALA A 35 7.53 -21.08 7.69
N MET A 36 8.00 -20.05 7.00
CA MET A 36 9.36 -19.99 6.48
C MET A 36 10.41 -19.93 7.59
N GLY A 37 10.12 -19.27 8.71
CA GLY A 37 10.96 -19.27 9.92
C GLY A 37 11.08 -20.67 10.52
N VAL A 38 9.96 -21.40 10.64
CA VAL A 38 9.95 -22.81 11.10
C VAL A 38 10.80 -23.70 10.18
N ILE A 39 10.58 -23.60 8.87
CA ILE A 39 11.33 -24.37 7.87
C ILE A 39 12.83 -24.06 7.95
N GLY A 40 13.18 -22.77 8.06
CA GLY A 40 14.57 -22.33 8.22
C GLY A 40 15.23 -22.93 9.45
N ALA A 41 14.56 -22.91 10.60
CA ALA A 41 15.07 -23.50 11.84
C ALA A 41 15.25 -25.03 11.76
N LEU A 42 14.32 -25.74 11.10
CA LEU A 42 14.41 -27.18 10.91
C LEU A 42 15.57 -27.61 9.96
N ILE A 43 15.87 -26.77 8.94
CA ILE A 43 16.95 -27.05 7.99
C ILE A 43 18.33 -26.74 8.59
N ILE A 44 18.46 -25.64 9.33
CA ILE A 44 19.73 -25.15 9.88
C ILE A 44 20.09 -25.88 11.19
N GLY A 45 19.11 -26.52 11.84
CA GLY A 45 19.32 -27.39 13.01
C GLY A 45 19.58 -26.70 14.35
N GLU A 46 19.74 -25.37 14.36
CA GLU A 46 19.75 -24.54 15.56
C GLU A 46 18.86 -23.35 15.33
N PRO A 47 18.03 -22.96 16.33
CA PRO A 47 17.27 -21.72 16.21
C PRO A 47 18.24 -20.57 15.98
N PHE A 48 17.83 -19.59 15.18
CA PHE A 48 18.60 -18.36 15.00
C PHE A 48 18.92 -17.79 16.40
N LYS A 49 20.06 -18.12 16.95
CA LYS A 49 20.54 -17.58 18.24
C LYS A 49 21.01 -16.13 18.09
N LEU A 50 20.15 -15.32 17.49
CA LEU A 50 20.24 -13.89 17.69
C LEU A 50 19.75 -13.62 19.10
N THR A 51 20.65 -13.56 20.06
CA THR A 51 20.39 -12.91 21.32
C THR A 51 20.30 -11.41 21.05
N PHE A 52 19.17 -10.98 20.46
CA PHE A 52 18.87 -9.57 20.39
C PHE A 52 18.62 -9.10 21.83
N ASP A 53 19.31 -8.05 22.19
CA ASP A 53 18.89 -7.26 23.34
C ASP A 53 17.46 -6.81 23.09
N SER A 54 16.54 -7.19 23.97
CA SER A 54 15.11 -6.96 23.79
C SER A 54 14.78 -5.48 23.70
N GLU A 55 15.56 -4.60 24.39
CA GLU A 55 15.40 -3.15 24.29
C GLU A 55 15.81 -2.64 22.90
N LEU A 56 16.94 -3.12 22.37
CA LEU A 56 17.36 -2.79 21.01
C LEU A 56 16.35 -3.27 19.97
N PHE A 57 15.72 -4.41 20.18
CA PHE A 57 14.71 -4.93 19.28
C PHE A 57 13.46 -4.02 19.25
N LEU A 58 12.98 -3.59 20.41
CA LEU A 58 11.84 -2.65 20.49
C LEU A 58 12.15 -1.31 19.82
N VAL A 59 13.34 -0.76 20.08
CA VAL A 59 13.75 0.54 19.51
C VAL A 59 13.93 0.45 17.99
N LEU A 60 14.60 -0.60 17.50
CA LEU A 60 15.04 -0.69 16.10
C LEU A 60 13.93 -1.17 15.16
N PHE A 61 13.03 -2.05 15.64
CA PHE A 61 12.01 -2.66 14.82
C PHE A 61 10.61 -2.09 15.09
N ILE A 62 10.20 -2.06 16.36
CA ILE A 62 8.82 -1.69 16.71
C ILE A 62 8.62 -0.17 16.65
N GLY A 63 9.57 0.63 17.11
CA GLY A 63 9.49 2.09 17.06
C GLY A 63 9.23 2.64 15.65
N PRO A 64 10.04 2.31 14.63
CA PRO A 64 9.80 2.73 13.25
C PRO A 64 8.48 2.24 12.67
N LEU A 65 8.07 0.99 12.95
CA LEU A 65 6.80 0.45 12.47
C LEU A 65 5.60 1.24 13.00
N LEU A 66 5.57 1.51 14.31
CA LEU A 66 4.49 2.29 14.93
C LEU A 66 4.50 3.76 14.49
N TYR A 67 5.67 4.31 14.17
CA TYR A 67 5.77 5.65 13.60
C TYR A 67 5.10 5.71 12.21
N ASP A 68 5.40 4.76 11.34
CA ASP A 68 4.78 4.65 10.04
C ASP A 68 3.27 4.46 10.15
N GLU A 69 2.80 3.50 10.96
CA GLU A 69 1.38 3.28 11.20
C GLU A 69 0.67 4.56 11.70
N SER A 70 1.31 5.30 12.62
CA SER A 70 0.74 6.52 13.19
C SER A 70 0.50 7.63 12.15
N GLN A 71 1.27 7.63 11.07
CA GLN A 71 1.11 8.60 9.98
C GLN A 71 -0.03 8.24 9.02
N HIS A 72 -0.33 6.95 8.84
CA HIS A 72 -1.31 6.45 7.88
C HIS A 72 -2.74 6.30 8.44
N VAL A 73 -2.96 6.54 9.72
CA VAL A 73 -4.28 6.43 10.35
C VAL A 73 -5.29 7.45 9.81
N ALA A 74 -6.52 7.02 9.58
CA ALA A 74 -7.64 7.85 9.17
C ALA A 74 -8.08 8.81 10.30
N LYS A 75 -7.44 9.97 10.42
CA LYS A 75 -7.50 10.94 11.54
C LYS A 75 -8.92 11.31 11.97
N ARG A 76 -9.80 11.66 11.02
CA ARG A 76 -11.19 12.05 11.32
C ARG A 76 -11.99 10.88 11.89
N ALA A 77 -11.81 9.68 11.34
CA ALA A 77 -12.50 8.49 11.81
C ALA A 77 -11.98 8.06 13.19
N MET A 78 -10.68 8.18 13.44
CA MET A 78 -10.06 7.93 14.74
C MET A 78 -10.58 8.90 15.81
N MET A 79 -10.60 10.20 15.55
CA MET A 79 -11.13 11.20 16.49
C MET A 79 -12.62 10.98 16.80
N LYS A 80 -13.42 10.62 15.81
CA LYS A 80 -14.85 10.31 15.97
C LYS A 80 -15.07 9.08 16.86
N ASN A 81 -14.15 8.11 16.84
CA ASN A 81 -14.24 6.86 17.58
C ASN A 81 -13.28 6.80 18.79
N ALA A 82 -12.65 7.92 19.19
CA ALA A 82 -11.63 7.96 20.23
C ALA A 82 -12.05 7.30 21.56
N GLY A 83 -13.31 7.45 21.98
CA GLY A 83 -13.81 6.82 23.19
C GLY A 83 -13.84 5.28 23.12
N ALA A 84 -14.19 4.71 21.95
CA ALA A 84 -14.15 3.27 21.73
C ALA A 84 -12.70 2.76 21.67
N ILE A 85 -11.84 3.49 20.95
CA ILE A 85 -10.41 3.19 20.83
C ILE A 85 -9.72 3.17 22.20
N LEU A 86 -9.88 4.22 23.01
CA LEU A 86 -9.29 4.28 24.35
C LEU A 86 -9.85 3.21 25.29
N SER A 87 -11.15 2.88 25.18
CA SER A 87 -11.75 1.81 25.97
C SER A 87 -11.17 0.45 25.62
N LEU A 88 -10.91 0.17 24.33
CA LEU A 88 -10.25 -1.07 23.88
C LEU A 88 -8.77 -1.07 24.24
N ALA A 89 -8.07 0.01 23.96
CA ALA A 89 -6.63 0.08 24.13
C ALA A 89 -6.18 0.09 25.61
N ILE A 90 -6.99 0.57 26.52
CA ILE A 90 -6.65 0.60 27.95
C ILE A 90 -7.56 -0.35 28.74
N GLY A 91 -8.88 -0.20 28.60
CA GLY A 91 -9.84 -0.95 29.42
C GLY A 91 -9.79 -2.46 29.13
N LEU A 92 -9.85 -2.83 27.87
CA LEU A 92 -9.77 -4.25 27.47
C LEU A 92 -8.38 -4.84 27.78
N VAL A 93 -7.29 -4.08 27.61
CA VAL A 93 -5.94 -4.57 27.93
C VAL A 93 -5.87 -4.89 29.42
N VAL A 94 -6.29 -3.99 30.31
CA VAL A 94 -6.31 -4.23 31.76
C VAL A 94 -7.18 -5.45 32.10
N ALA A 95 -8.38 -5.54 31.51
CA ALA A 95 -9.27 -6.68 31.73
C ALA A 95 -8.62 -8.00 31.26
N SER A 96 -7.89 -7.96 30.13
CA SER A 96 -7.17 -9.13 29.59
C SER A 96 -6.02 -9.57 30.51
N VAL A 97 -5.29 -8.62 31.10
CA VAL A 97 -4.23 -8.91 32.07
C VAL A 97 -4.77 -9.80 33.20
N PHE A 98 -5.87 -9.38 33.81
CA PHE A 98 -6.47 -10.14 34.92
C PHE A 98 -7.11 -11.45 34.43
N ALA A 99 -7.85 -11.43 33.32
CA ALA A 99 -8.49 -12.63 32.79
C ALA A 99 -7.46 -13.72 32.46
N VAL A 100 -6.37 -13.37 31.79
CA VAL A 100 -5.30 -14.30 31.43
C VAL A 100 -4.57 -14.77 32.70
N GLY A 101 -4.21 -13.84 33.60
CA GLY A 101 -3.48 -14.18 34.83
C GLY A 101 -4.22 -15.18 35.71
N PHE A 102 -5.50 -14.93 36.01
CA PHE A 102 -6.30 -15.85 36.82
C PHE A 102 -6.61 -17.17 36.12
N THR A 103 -6.91 -17.12 34.83
CA THR A 103 -7.18 -18.34 34.05
C THR A 103 -5.94 -19.23 33.96
N LEU A 104 -4.76 -18.63 33.72
CA LEU A 104 -3.51 -19.39 33.64
C LEU A 104 -3.15 -20.03 34.98
N GLN A 105 -3.25 -19.28 36.08
CA GLN A 105 -3.02 -19.83 37.41
C GLN A 105 -3.96 -20.99 37.76
N TRP A 106 -5.21 -20.94 37.27
CA TRP A 106 -6.18 -22.02 37.47
C TRP A 106 -5.85 -23.28 36.67
N ILE A 107 -5.38 -23.13 35.41
CA ILE A 107 -5.04 -24.27 34.52
C ILE A 107 -3.65 -24.84 34.83
N VAL A 108 -2.68 -23.97 35.09
CA VAL A 108 -1.27 -24.32 35.33
C VAL A 108 -0.82 -23.72 36.67
N PRO A 109 -1.12 -24.38 37.79
CA PRO A 109 -0.79 -23.85 39.14
C PRO A 109 0.71 -23.66 39.44
N SER A 110 1.58 -24.26 38.61
CA SER A 110 3.04 -24.06 38.68
C SER A 110 3.47 -22.66 38.28
N ILE A 111 2.64 -21.94 37.50
CA ILE A 111 2.91 -20.57 37.07
C ILE A 111 2.30 -19.59 38.07
N PRO A 112 3.12 -18.74 38.73
CA PRO A 112 2.63 -17.73 39.67
C PRO A 112 1.70 -16.72 39.00
N LEU A 113 0.73 -16.19 39.78
CA LEU A 113 -0.22 -15.18 39.27
C LEU A 113 0.51 -13.99 38.60
N ALA A 114 1.58 -13.49 39.21
CA ALA A 114 2.34 -12.36 38.68
C ALA A 114 2.92 -12.65 37.27
N ALA A 115 3.41 -13.87 37.04
CA ALA A 115 3.88 -14.29 35.73
C ALA A 115 2.73 -14.45 34.72
N GLY A 116 1.56 -14.95 35.17
CA GLY A 116 0.33 -14.98 34.39
C GLY A 116 -0.18 -13.57 34.02
N LEU A 117 -0.10 -12.61 34.95
CA LEU A 117 -0.42 -11.21 34.68
C LEU A 117 0.55 -10.60 33.64
N ALA A 118 1.85 -10.93 33.73
CA ALA A 118 2.84 -10.50 32.75
C ALA A 118 2.53 -11.04 31.35
N LEU A 119 2.17 -12.33 31.24
CA LEU A 119 1.71 -12.90 29.97
C LEU A 119 0.45 -12.19 29.45
N GLY A 120 -0.53 -11.94 30.32
CA GLY A 120 -1.75 -11.22 29.95
C GLY A 120 -1.47 -9.82 29.42
N ALA A 121 -0.51 -9.12 30.00
CA ALA A 121 -0.08 -7.80 29.53
C ALA A 121 0.67 -7.87 28.20
N ALA A 122 1.56 -8.85 28.02
CA ALA A 122 2.22 -9.11 26.73
C ALA A 122 1.23 -9.43 25.62
N LEU A 123 0.11 -10.08 25.94
CA LEU A 123 -0.98 -10.40 25.02
C LEU A 123 -1.98 -9.22 24.83
N GLY A 124 -1.77 -8.08 25.49
CA GLY A 124 -2.58 -6.85 25.31
C GLY A 124 -2.52 -6.31 23.87
N PRO A 125 -1.33 -6.07 23.32
CA PRO A 125 -1.15 -5.58 21.96
C PRO A 125 -1.88 -6.35 20.88
N THR A 126 -2.29 -5.66 19.81
CA THR A 126 -2.87 -6.24 18.59
C THR A 126 -2.03 -5.83 17.39
N ASP A 127 -1.95 -6.68 16.36
CA ASP A 127 -1.07 -6.48 15.21
C ASP A 127 -1.77 -5.70 14.09
N GLY A 128 -1.45 -4.41 13.96
CA GLY A 128 -1.98 -3.53 12.92
C GLY A 128 -1.59 -3.96 11.51
N VAL A 129 -0.42 -4.60 11.35
CA VAL A 129 0.05 -5.10 10.04
C VAL A 129 -0.77 -6.30 9.60
N ALA A 130 -1.03 -7.24 10.51
CA ALA A 130 -1.92 -8.35 10.23
C ALA A 130 -3.34 -7.84 9.88
N VAL A 131 -3.85 -6.81 10.57
CA VAL A 131 -5.11 -6.12 10.26
C VAL A 131 -5.09 -5.57 8.84
N SER A 132 -4.05 -4.85 8.46
CA SER A 132 -3.90 -4.25 7.12
C SER A 132 -3.82 -5.31 6.02
N ALA A 133 -3.10 -6.41 6.26
CA ALA A 133 -3.02 -7.53 5.33
C ALA A 133 -4.39 -8.21 5.13
N LEU A 134 -5.17 -8.39 6.20
CA LEU A 134 -6.50 -8.98 6.18
C LEU A 134 -7.54 -8.05 5.54
N SER A 135 -7.41 -6.74 5.68
CA SER A 135 -8.33 -5.77 5.06
C SER A 135 -8.37 -5.84 3.54
N LYS A 136 -7.34 -6.39 2.91
CA LYS A 136 -7.33 -6.66 1.46
C LYS A 136 -8.25 -7.82 1.04
N SER A 137 -8.55 -8.72 1.95
CA SER A 137 -9.36 -9.93 1.71
C SER A 137 -10.73 -9.89 2.38
N THR A 138 -11.05 -8.82 3.12
CA THR A 138 -12.28 -8.68 3.91
C THR A 138 -12.85 -7.27 3.79
N THR A 139 -14.18 -7.14 3.82
CA THR A 139 -14.86 -5.84 3.93
C THR A 139 -15.08 -5.46 5.39
N LEU A 140 -14.20 -4.60 5.89
CA LEU A 140 -14.42 -3.92 7.15
C LEU A 140 -14.98 -2.52 6.87
N SER A 141 -16.00 -2.09 7.61
CA SER A 141 -16.49 -0.71 7.50
C SER A 141 -15.41 0.30 7.93
N ASP A 142 -15.49 1.54 7.43
CA ASP A 142 -14.58 2.65 7.81
C ASP A 142 -14.47 2.80 9.34
N ARG A 143 -15.59 2.57 10.06
CA ARG A 143 -15.62 2.63 11.52
C ARG A 143 -14.81 1.49 12.13
N GLN A 144 -14.98 0.26 11.65
CA GLN A 144 -14.25 -0.91 12.15
C GLN A 144 -12.76 -0.78 11.88
N SER A 145 -12.39 -0.40 10.67
CA SER A 145 -11.00 -0.16 10.27
C SER A 145 -10.35 0.92 11.14
N ALA A 146 -11.03 2.05 11.37
CA ALA A 146 -10.54 3.12 12.22
C ALA A 146 -10.40 2.71 13.69
N ILE A 147 -11.30 1.88 14.22
CA ILE A 147 -11.22 1.37 15.59
C ILE A 147 -10.05 0.41 15.72
N LEU A 148 -9.90 -0.55 14.80
CA LEU A 148 -8.82 -1.54 14.83
C LEU A 148 -7.44 -0.90 14.71
N SER A 149 -7.25 0.00 13.74
CA SER A 149 -5.97 0.72 13.56
C SER A 149 -5.67 1.66 14.72
N GLY A 150 -6.68 2.36 15.25
CA GLY A 150 -6.48 3.25 16.41
C GLY A 150 -6.25 2.50 17.71
N GLU A 151 -6.87 1.33 17.89
CA GLU A 151 -6.63 0.43 19.02
C GLU A 151 -5.20 -0.09 19.00
N SER A 152 -4.76 -0.68 17.89
CA SER A 152 -3.42 -1.25 17.73
C SER A 152 -2.34 -0.23 18.08
N LEU A 153 -2.51 1.03 17.67
CA LEU A 153 -1.54 2.08 17.91
C LEU A 153 -1.37 2.44 19.41
N ILE A 154 -2.44 2.34 20.20
CA ILE A 154 -2.44 2.78 21.61
C ILE A 154 -2.27 1.59 22.56
N ASN A 155 -2.82 0.42 22.24
CA ASN A 155 -2.77 -0.75 23.12
C ASN A 155 -1.34 -1.30 23.28
N ASP A 156 -0.46 -1.09 22.30
CA ASP A 156 0.94 -1.48 22.38
C ASP A 156 1.62 -0.79 23.56
N ALA A 157 1.44 0.52 23.68
CA ALA A 157 1.98 1.27 24.81
C ALA A 157 1.36 0.85 26.16
N SER A 158 0.03 0.64 26.22
CA SER A 158 -0.62 0.20 27.45
C SER A 158 -0.23 -1.22 27.84
N GLY A 159 -0.03 -2.10 26.88
CA GLY A 159 0.47 -3.48 27.07
C GLY A 159 1.87 -3.49 27.66
N ILE A 160 2.81 -2.73 27.07
CA ILE A 160 4.20 -2.65 27.54
C ILE A 160 4.27 -2.13 28.96
N VAL A 161 3.56 -1.04 29.27
CA VAL A 161 3.58 -0.49 30.63
C VAL A 161 2.97 -1.47 31.63
N SER A 162 1.83 -2.11 31.29
CA SER A 162 1.22 -3.14 32.15
C SER A 162 2.16 -4.34 32.35
N PHE A 163 2.89 -4.72 31.33
CA PHE A 163 3.87 -5.81 31.38
C PHE A 163 5.04 -5.50 32.31
N GLN A 164 5.62 -4.29 32.22
CA GLN A 164 6.71 -3.88 33.11
C GLN A 164 6.30 -3.97 34.58
N PHE A 165 5.06 -3.59 34.94
CA PHE A 165 4.54 -3.74 36.28
C PHE A 165 4.36 -5.18 36.71
N ALA A 166 3.79 -5.99 35.83
CA ALA A 166 3.57 -7.40 36.14
C ALA A 166 4.88 -8.17 36.30
N VAL A 167 5.89 -7.88 35.47
CA VAL A 167 7.25 -8.42 35.62
C VAL A 167 7.91 -7.91 36.90
N GLY A 168 7.79 -6.61 37.20
CA GLY A 168 8.28 -6.06 38.47
C GLY A 168 7.69 -6.78 39.70
N LEU A 169 6.38 -7.04 39.70
CA LEU A 169 5.71 -7.84 40.70
C LEU A 169 6.25 -9.28 40.74
N ALA A 170 6.44 -9.89 39.59
CA ALA A 170 6.92 -11.28 39.49
C ALA A 170 8.35 -11.46 40.04
N VAL A 171 9.21 -10.45 39.88
CA VAL A 171 10.61 -10.48 40.31
C VAL A 171 10.76 -10.05 41.75
N THR A 172 10.06 -9.00 42.18
CA THR A 172 10.23 -8.39 43.52
C THR A 172 9.27 -8.94 44.59
N GLY A 173 8.13 -9.51 44.17
CA GLY A 173 7.06 -9.95 45.04
C GLY A 173 6.31 -8.80 45.73
N ILE A 174 6.66 -7.54 45.48
CA ILE A 174 6.06 -6.35 46.11
C ILE A 174 5.20 -5.61 45.09
N PHE A 175 3.94 -5.40 45.43
CA PHE A 175 3.01 -4.63 44.59
C PHE A 175 2.45 -3.44 45.35
N SER A 176 2.75 -2.25 44.89
CA SER A 176 2.18 -1.01 45.37
C SER A 176 1.29 -0.39 44.29
N VAL A 177 -0.03 -0.40 44.49
CA VAL A 177 -0.99 0.20 43.54
C VAL A 177 -0.68 1.69 43.32
N LYS A 178 -0.24 2.41 44.34
CA LYS A 178 0.09 3.82 44.24
C LYS A 178 1.31 4.04 43.34
N ASP A 179 2.38 3.27 43.54
CA ASP A 179 3.61 3.41 42.76
C ASP A 179 3.37 2.94 41.32
N ALA A 180 2.58 1.88 41.13
CA ALA A 180 2.15 1.43 39.80
C ALA A 180 1.38 2.54 39.09
N ALA A 181 0.35 3.12 39.69
CA ALA A 181 -0.46 4.19 39.08
C ALA A 181 0.36 5.46 38.78
N THR A 182 1.27 5.85 39.69
CA THR A 182 2.15 7.01 39.46
C THR A 182 3.14 6.78 38.34
N THR A 183 3.80 5.65 38.32
CA THR A 183 4.75 5.31 37.22
C THR A 183 4.03 5.16 35.90
N PHE A 184 2.82 4.53 35.87
CA PHE A 184 1.99 4.50 34.68
C PHE A 184 1.67 5.91 34.19
N ALA A 185 1.20 6.79 35.07
CA ALA A 185 0.85 8.16 34.69
C ALA A 185 2.06 8.95 34.15
N ILE A 186 3.23 8.78 34.77
CA ILE A 186 4.47 9.43 34.34
C ILE A 186 4.96 8.83 33.03
N SER A 187 5.05 7.51 32.89
CA SER A 187 5.54 6.86 31.71
C SER A 187 4.60 7.08 30.51
N PHE A 188 3.29 6.90 30.71
CA PHE A 188 2.29 7.07 29.67
C PHE A 188 2.05 8.55 29.35
N GLY A 189 1.72 9.37 30.33
CA GLY A 189 1.46 10.81 30.17
C GLY A 189 2.71 11.58 29.74
N GLY A 190 3.86 11.25 30.33
CA GLY A 190 5.16 11.82 29.98
C GLY A 190 5.58 11.44 28.54
N GLY A 191 5.40 10.18 28.14
CA GLY A 191 5.66 9.73 26.78
C GLY A 191 4.82 10.49 25.75
N LEU A 192 3.52 10.63 26.01
CA LEU A 192 2.61 11.39 25.15
C LEU A 192 3.04 12.87 25.04
N ALA A 193 3.28 13.52 26.17
CA ALA A 193 3.68 14.94 26.20
C ALA A 193 5.05 15.17 25.51
N PHE A 194 6.01 14.29 25.78
CA PHE A 194 7.33 14.34 25.15
C PHE A 194 7.24 14.08 23.64
N GLY A 195 6.43 13.14 23.21
CA GLY A 195 6.19 12.85 21.78
C GLY A 195 5.57 14.05 21.05
N VAL A 196 4.58 14.71 21.64
CA VAL A 196 4.02 15.95 21.10
C VAL A 196 5.09 17.04 20.99
N LEU A 197 5.91 17.23 22.01
CA LEU A 197 7.00 18.20 22.01
C LEU A 197 8.00 17.89 20.87
N MET A 198 8.44 16.65 20.77
CA MET A 198 9.40 16.22 19.74
C MET A 198 8.78 16.31 18.34
N GLY A 199 7.50 15.99 18.18
CA GLY A 199 6.79 16.18 16.92
C GLY A 199 6.78 17.65 16.47
N ILE A 200 6.57 18.60 17.39
CA ILE A 200 6.71 20.05 17.11
C ILE A 200 8.14 20.38 16.66
N VAL A 201 9.15 19.88 17.36
CA VAL A 201 10.56 20.09 17.02
C VAL A 201 10.87 19.58 15.62
N VAL A 202 10.43 18.36 15.29
CA VAL A 202 10.59 17.76 13.95
C VAL A 202 9.97 18.65 12.87
N ILE A 203 8.74 19.12 13.10
CA ILE A 203 8.04 20.02 12.16
C ILE A 203 8.79 21.34 12.00
N MET A 204 9.31 21.91 13.09
CA MET A 204 10.10 23.13 13.05
C MET A 204 11.40 22.95 12.25
N ILE A 205 12.11 21.85 12.47
CA ILE A 205 13.33 21.52 11.71
C ILE A 205 13.01 21.37 10.21
N GLN A 206 11.97 20.60 9.87
CA GLN A 206 11.56 20.44 8.47
C GLN A 206 11.16 21.75 7.81
N ARG A 207 10.49 22.66 8.55
CA ARG A 207 10.13 24.00 8.03
C ARG A 207 11.37 24.89 7.86
N ALA A 208 12.29 24.86 8.82
CA ALA A 208 13.53 25.63 8.76
C ALA A 208 14.41 25.22 7.57
N VAL A 209 14.58 23.90 7.36
CA VAL A 209 15.37 23.37 6.23
C VAL A 209 14.74 23.75 4.89
N ARG A 210 13.42 23.65 4.77
CA ARG A 210 12.70 24.13 3.56
C ARG A 210 12.82 25.65 3.38
N GLY A 211 12.79 26.41 4.46
CA GLY A 211 12.92 27.88 4.43
C GLY A 211 14.28 28.37 3.93
N ILE A 212 15.33 27.55 4.06
CA ILE A 212 16.70 27.84 3.55
C ILE A 212 16.86 27.41 2.08
N GLY A 213 15.82 26.80 1.47
CA GLY A 213 15.86 26.33 0.07
C GLY A 213 16.58 24.99 -0.12
N LEU A 214 16.82 24.22 0.95
CA LEU A 214 17.41 22.88 0.87
C LEU A 214 16.31 21.85 0.55
N GLU A 215 15.95 21.75 -0.72
CA GLU A 215 14.96 20.81 -1.24
C GLU A 215 15.61 19.48 -1.66
N SER A 216 16.17 18.73 -0.69
CA SER A 216 16.71 17.39 -0.92
C SER A 216 15.75 16.31 -0.46
N THR A 217 15.21 15.54 -1.39
CA THR A 217 14.33 14.38 -1.08
C THR A 217 15.02 13.36 -0.19
N VAL A 218 16.32 13.09 -0.46
CA VAL A 218 17.12 12.14 0.32
C VAL A 218 17.24 12.61 1.78
N PHE A 219 17.49 13.91 2.01
CA PHE A 219 17.56 14.46 3.36
C PHE A 219 16.24 14.24 4.12
N HIS A 220 15.10 14.58 3.51
CA HIS A 220 13.80 14.47 4.18
C HIS A 220 13.44 13.03 4.53
N VAL A 221 13.63 12.10 3.60
CA VAL A 221 13.36 10.67 3.83
C VAL A 221 14.30 10.08 4.88
N THR A 222 15.60 10.38 4.82
CA THR A 222 16.56 9.92 5.82
C THR A 222 16.25 10.50 7.21
N PHE A 223 15.89 11.78 7.29
CA PHE A 223 15.49 12.43 8.52
C PHE A 223 14.23 11.79 9.11
N GLU A 224 13.27 11.44 8.26
CA GLU A 224 12.03 10.76 8.66
C GLU A 224 12.30 9.36 9.23
N ILE A 225 13.18 8.57 8.62
CA ILE A 225 13.59 7.25 9.11
C ILE A 225 14.29 7.34 10.48
N LEU A 226 15.14 8.33 10.68
CA LEU A 226 15.89 8.52 11.92
C LEU A 226 15.02 9.10 13.05
N THR A 227 13.96 9.81 12.72
CA THR A 227 13.08 10.48 13.69
C THR A 227 12.56 9.56 14.79
N PRO A 228 11.93 8.39 14.49
CA PRO A 228 11.43 7.50 15.54
C PRO A 228 12.55 6.95 16.43
N LEU A 229 13.72 6.66 15.88
CA LEU A 229 14.85 6.16 16.65
C LEU A 229 15.34 7.21 17.68
N PHE A 230 15.49 8.45 17.24
CA PHE A 230 15.91 9.53 18.14
C PHE A 230 14.87 9.83 19.21
N ILE A 231 13.58 9.87 18.85
CA ILE A 231 12.49 10.13 19.81
C ILE A 231 12.44 9.03 20.86
N ASN A 232 12.51 7.76 20.44
CA ASN A 232 12.48 6.61 21.33
C ASN A 232 13.65 6.66 22.32
N LEU A 233 14.88 6.75 21.82
CA LEU A 233 16.10 6.80 22.66
C LEU A 233 16.09 7.98 23.67
N LEU A 234 15.61 9.15 23.25
CA LEU A 234 15.54 10.30 24.13
C LEU A 234 14.46 10.16 25.20
N ALA A 235 13.31 9.60 24.84
CA ALA A 235 12.21 9.35 25.77
C ALA A 235 12.61 8.34 26.86
N GLU A 236 13.26 7.24 26.49
CA GLU A 236 13.76 6.22 27.42
C GLU A 236 14.80 6.79 28.39
N LYS A 237 15.72 7.64 27.92
CA LYS A 237 16.67 8.34 28.81
C LYS A 237 16.00 9.27 29.82
N LEU A 238 14.80 9.77 29.50
CA LEU A 238 13.99 10.59 30.42
C LEU A 238 13.10 9.76 31.34
N GLY A 239 13.08 8.44 31.20
CA GLY A 239 12.25 7.53 31.98
C GLY A 239 10.77 7.55 31.61
N VAL A 240 10.45 7.95 30.36
CA VAL A 240 9.10 7.94 29.81
C VAL A 240 8.99 6.95 28.63
N SER A 241 7.78 6.53 28.30
CA SER A 241 7.57 5.54 27.21
C SER A 241 8.04 6.07 25.86
N GLY A 242 9.12 5.46 25.32
CA GLY A 242 9.66 5.76 24.00
C GLY A 242 8.67 5.43 22.89
N ILE A 243 7.99 4.31 22.97
CA ILE A 243 6.99 3.86 21.99
C ILE A 243 5.83 4.86 21.91
N LEU A 244 5.28 5.28 23.07
CA LEU A 244 4.20 6.25 23.08
C LEU A 244 4.64 7.63 22.57
N ALA A 245 5.88 8.01 22.85
CA ALA A 245 6.46 9.25 22.34
C ALA A 245 6.56 9.24 20.82
N VAL A 246 7.00 8.13 20.22
CA VAL A 246 7.09 7.94 18.78
C VAL A 246 5.71 8.02 18.12
N VAL A 247 4.72 7.32 18.68
CA VAL A 247 3.33 7.33 18.18
C VAL A 247 2.72 8.73 18.27
N ALA A 248 2.89 9.43 19.41
CA ALA A 248 2.35 10.77 19.58
C ALA A 248 2.99 11.79 18.62
N ALA A 249 4.29 11.67 18.37
CA ALA A 249 5.00 12.51 17.40
C ALA A 249 4.52 12.24 15.97
N GLY A 250 4.41 10.97 15.56
CA GLY A 250 3.91 10.58 14.24
C GLY A 250 2.48 11.05 13.98
N LEU A 251 1.57 10.86 14.94
CA LEU A 251 0.21 11.38 14.88
C LEU A 251 0.16 12.91 14.73
N LEU A 252 0.97 13.63 15.50
CA LEU A 252 1.01 15.09 15.43
C LEU A 252 1.52 15.56 14.06
N ILE A 253 2.60 14.97 13.56
CA ILE A 253 3.15 15.29 12.24
C ILE A 253 2.10 15.03 11.17
N ALA A 254 1.41 13.91 11.27
CA ALA A 254 0.33 13.55 10.37
C ALA A 254 -0.88 14.51 10.43
N LEU A 255 -1.19 15.13 11.59
CA LEU A 255 -2.31 16.06 11.75
C LEU A 255 -2.06 17.43 11.08
N ILE A 256 -0.80 17.82 10.85
CA ILE A 256 -0.48 19.13 10.30
C ILE A 256 -0.55 19.07 8.76
N PRO A 257 -1.42 19.88 8.12
CA PRO A 257 -1.53 19.89 6.69
C PRO A 257 -0.21 20.35 6.04
N THR A 258 0.35 19.53 5.20
CA THR A 258 1.48 19.93 4.35
C THR A 258 0.94 20.70 3.15
N ARG A 259 1.56 21.84 2.79
CA ARG A 259 1.18 22.56 1.57
C ARG A 259 1.41 21.63 0.37
N SER A 260 0.39 21.49 -0.46
CA SER A 260 0.46 20.69 -1.69
C SER A 260 1.37 21.41 -2.70
N THR A 261 2.63 21.01 -2.75
CA THR A 261 3.61 21.45 -3.74
C THR A 261 4.13 20.23 -4.50
N VAL A 262 4.60 20.41 -5.71
CA VAL A 262 5.21 19.34 -6.53
C VAL A 262 6.35 18.66 -5.76
N TYR A 263 7.14 19.46 -5.03
CA TYR A 263 8.22 18.93 -4.19
C TYR A 263 7.69 18.07 -3.03
N ALA A 264 6.63 18.52 -2.33
CA ALA A 264 6.03 17.74 -1.24
C ALA A 264 5.46 16.41 -1.74
N ALA A 265 4.82 16.39 -2.92
CA ALA A 265 4.34 15.17 -3.55
C ALA A 265 5.48 14.21 -3.91
N ARG A 266 6.61 14.74 -4.40
CA ARG A 266 7.82 13.93 -4.67
C ARG A 266 8.39 13.30 -3.41
N VAL A 267 8.52 14.06 -2.32
CA VAL A 267 9.00 13.56 -1.04
C VAL A 267 8.05 12.49 -0.50
N SER A 268 6.74 12.73 -0.52
CA SER A 268 5.72 11.79 -0.07
C SER A 268 5.79 10.45 -0.82
N LEU A 269 5.90 10.49 -2.15
CA LEU A 269 5.99 9.28 -2.96
C LEU A 269 7.26 8.45 -2.67
N VAL A 270 8.40 9.13 -2.55
CA VAL A 270 9.67 8.42 -2.26
C VAL A 270 9.65 7.89 -0.84
N SER A 271 9.12 8.67 0.12
CA SER A 271 8.95 8.24 1.51
C SER A 271 8.05 7.02 1.62
N GLU A 272 6.86 7.04 0.99
CA GLU A 272 5.93 5.91 0.97
C GLU A 272 6.57 4.64 0.43
N GLY A 273 7.29 4.71 -0.70
CA GLY A 273 8.00 3.55 -1.25
C GLY A 273 9.12 3.03 -0.36
N VAL A 274 9.84 3.90 0.34
CA VAL A 274 10.90 3.51 1.30
C VAL A 274 10.28 2.86 2.54
N TRP A 275 9.20 3.43 3.09
CA TRP A 275 8.50 2.89 4.25
C TRP A 275 7.82 1.54 3.94
N GLU A 276 7.24 1.36 2.75
CA GLU A 276 6.68 0.07 2.32
C GLU A 276 7.74 -1.04 2.35
N VAL A 277 8.92 -0.79 1.78
CA VAL A 277 10.03 -1.76 1.79
C VAL A 277 10.55 -1.97 3.21
N MET A 278 10.71 -0.92 4.00
CA MET A 278 11.22 -0.99 5.36
C MET A 278 10.26 -1.74 6.28
N ALA A 279 8.97 -1.44 6.24
CA ALA A 279 7.94 -2.15 6.98
C ALA A 279 7.88 -3.64 6.61
N PHE A 280 7.98 -3.97 5.31
CA PHE A 280 8.05 -5.34 4.85
C PHE A 280 9.25 -6.10 5.46
N ILE A 281 10.43 -5.49 5.49
CA ILE A 281 11.64 -6.10 6.05
C ILE A 281 11.51 -6.23 7.57
N LEU A 282 11.13 -5.16 8.27
CA LEU A 282 11.03 -5.16 9.74
C LEU A 282 10.01 -6.19 10.23
N ASN A 283 8.82 -6.24 9.63
CA ASN A 283 7.82 -7.26 9.94
C ASN A 283 8.30 -8.67 9.60
N GLY A 284 8.96 -8.82 8.44
CA GLY A 284 9.54 -10.08 8.02
C GLY A 284 10.54 -10.65 9.01
N VAL A 285 11.43 -9.79 9.53
CA VAL A 285 12.38 -10.17 10.58
C VAL A 285 11.65 -10.70 11.81
N VAL A 286 10.62 -9.98 12.28
CA VAL A 286 9.88 -10.36 13.49
C VAL A 286 9.13 -11.67 13.32
N PHE A 287 8.40 -11.86 12.22
CA PHE A 287 7.62 -13.09 12.00
C PHE A 287 8.48 -14.30 11.66
N VAL A 288 9.57 -14.13 10.89
CA VAL A 288 10.54 -15.21 10.66
C VAL A 288 11.24 -15.59 11.95
N PHE A 289 11.57 -14.62 12.80
CA PHE A 289 12.14 -14.87 14.13
C PHE A 289 11.17 -15.64 15.03
N LEU A 290 9.88 -15.24 15.06
CA LEU A 290 8.83 -16.00 15.74
C LEU A 290 8.80 -17.46 15.25
N GLY A 291 8.77 -17.66 13.93
CA GLY A 291 8.75 -18.99 13.34
C GLY A 291 9.98 -19.83 13.69
N SER A 292 11.16 -19.20 13.73
CA SER A 292 12.41 -19.91 14.02
C SER A 292 12.50 -20.40 15.48
N HIS A 293 11.81 -19.77 16.40
CA HIS A 293 11.79 -20.18 17.82
C HIS A 293 10.75 -21.26 18.12
N LEU A 294 9.70 -21.40 17.28
CA LEU A 294 8.65 -22.39 17.51
C LEU A 294 9.17 -23.83 17.67
N PRO A 295 10.06 -24.37 16.79
CA PRO A 295 10.52 -25.74 16.94
C PRO A 295 11.27 -26.01 18.25
N SER A 296 12.13 -25.09 18.71
CA SER A 296 12.88 -25.25 19.96
C SER A 296 11.98 -25.23 21.19
N ILE A 297 10.96 -24.40 21.18
CA ILE A 297 9.96 -24.32 22.24
C ILE A 297 9.15 -25.63 22.31
N PHE A 298 8.77 -26.20 21.16
CA PHE A 298 8.03 -27.46 21.12
C PHE A 298 8.88 -28.68 21.51
N THR A 299 10.17 -28.70 21.21
CA THR A 299 11.03 -29.86 21.50
C THR A 299 11.49 -29.93 22.95
N HIS A 300 11.67 -28.78 23.62
CA HIS A 300 12.22 -28.74 25.00
C HIS A 300 11.20 -29.16 26.06
N GLU A 301 9.91 -28.98 25.81
CA GLU A 301 8.84 -29.28 26.78
C GLU A 301 8.33 -30.74 26.73
N TRP A 302 8.81 -31.55 25.77
CA TRP A 302 8.29 -32.91 25.58
C TRP A 302 9.02 -34.00 26.40
N GLU A 303 10.00 -33.62 27.22
CA GLU A 303 10.72 -34.59 28.08
C GLU A 303 9.92 -35.05 29.31
N ASP A 304 8.79 -34.35 29.64
CA ASP A 304 7.91 -34.66 30.78
C ASP A 304 6.49 -34.97 30.27
N ASP A 305 6.06 -36.23 30.30
CA ASP A 305 4.84 -36.76 29.63
C ASP A 305 3.50 -36.05 29.98
N SER A 306 3.43 -35.28 31.06
CA SER A 306 2.19 -34.66 31.55
C SER A 306 2.08 -33.14 31.24
N LYS A 307 3.19 -32.43 31.07
CA LYS A 307 3.23 -30.97 30.89
C LYS A 307 2.78 -30.49 29.51
N PRO A 308 3.10 -31.14 28.37
CA PRO A 308 2.74 -30.63 27.06
C PRO A 308 1.23 -30.55 26.85
N LEU A 309 0.46 -31.47 27.38
CA LEU A 309 -1.00 -31.46 27.22
C LEU A 309 -1.64 -30.34 28.03
N SER A 310 -1.12 -30.00 29.21
CA SER A 310 -1.63 -28.89 30.04
C SER A 310 -1.32 -27.54 29.40
N LEU A 311 -0.12 -27.33 28.84
CA LEU A 311 0.26 -26.10 28.16
C LEU A 311 -0.49 -25.91 26.83
N ALA A 312 -0.65 -26.96 26.03
CA ALA A 312 -1.46 -26.91 24.81
C ALA A 312 -2.94 -26.59 25.12
N THR A 313 -3.48 -27.19 26.19
CA THR A 313 -4.84 -26.86 26.69
C THR A 313 -4.91 -25.41 27.14
N ALA A 314 -3.89 -24.91 27.83
CA ALA A 314 -3.83 -23.51 28.25
C ALA A 314 -3.81 -22.54 27.06
N VAL A 315 -3.07 -22.84 25.98
CA VAL A 315 -3.09 -22.04 24.73
C VAL A 315 -4.50 -21.92 24.19
N ILE A 316 -5.21 -23.04 24.06
CA ILE A 316 -6.59 -23.05 23.52
C ILE A 316 -7.53 -22.27 24.43
N VAL A 317 -7.53 -22.57 25.74
CA VAL A 317 -8.42 -21.92 26.70
C VAL A 317 -8.15 -20.42 26.78
N LEU A 318 -6.88 -20.01 26.87
CA LEU A 318 -6.52 -18.58 26.89
C LEU A 318 -6.90 -17.87 25.59
N THR A 319 -6.72 -18.51 24.44
CA THR A 319 -7.17 -17.96 23.16
C THR A 319 -8.69 -17.73 23.16
N VAL A 320 -9.46 -18.70 23.66
CA VAL A 320 -10.92 -18.57 23.77
C VAL A 320 -11.29 -17.45 24.78
N VAL A 321 -10.65 -17.42 25.95
CA VAL A 321 -10.92 -16.39 26.98
C VAL A 321 -10.67 -14.98 26.43
N ILE A 322 -9.53 -14.75 25.78
CA ILE A 322 -9.18 -13.44 25.19
C ILE A 322 -10.17 -13.07 24.09
N THR A 323 -10.50 -14.01 23.21
CA THR A 323 -11.40 -13.77 22.07
C THR A 323 -12.83 -13.47 22.58
N VAL A 324 -13.33 -14.25 23.55
CA VAL A 324 -14.66 -14.03 24.13
C VAL A 324 -14.73 -12.72 24.90
N LEU A 325 -13.70 -12.41 25.73
CA LEU A 325 -13.63 -11.14 26.44
C LEU A 325 -13.66 -9.95 25.48
N ARG A 326 -12.86 -10.01 24.41
CA ARG A 326 -12.85 -8.99 23.36
C ARG A 326 -14.19 -8.87 22.66
N PHE A 327 -14.82 -10.00 22.31
CA PHE A 327 -16.14 -10.00 21.70
C PHE A 327 -17.20 -9.31 22.58
N LEU A 328 -17.26 -9.69 23.86
CA LEU A 328 -18.19 -9.08 24.80
C LEU A 328 -17.95 -7.57 24.95
N TRP A 329 -16.68 -7.16 25.02
CA TRP A 329 -16.32 -5.74 25.11
C TRP A 329 -16.76 -4.95 23.87
N ILE A 330 -16.51 -5.49 22.67
CA ILE A 330 -16.92 -4.86 21.39
C ILE A 330 -18.44 -4.80 21.29
N VAL A 331 -19.17 -5.86 21.66
CA VAL A 331 -20.63 -5.86 21.67
C VAL A 331 -21.18 -4.75 22.56
N VAL A 332 -20.62 -4.56 23.77
CA VAL A 332 -21.04 -3.48 24.68
C VAL A 332 -20.79 -2.10 24.06
N LEU A 333 -19.63 -1.90 23.43
CA LEU A 333 -19.30 -0.64 22.73
C LEU A 333 -20.21 -0.39 21.53
N ASP A 334 -20.51 -1.43 20.73
CA ASP A 334 -21.38 -1.33 19.56
C ASP A 334 -22.84 -1.11 19.95
N LEU A 335 -23.32 -1.70 21.04
CA LEU A 335 -24.63 -1.38 21.61
C LEU A 335 -24.72 0.09 22.07
N GLY A 336 -23.65 0.59 22.68
CA GLY A 336 -23.53 2.02 23.02
C GLY A 336 -23.52 2.93 21.79
N ALA A 337 -22.83 2.53 20.71
CA ALA A 337 -22.78 3.25 19.44
C ALA A 337 -24.13 3.23 18.73
N ARG A 338 -24.85 2.10 18.77
CA ARG A 338 -26.22 1.97 18.25
C ARG A 338 -27.20 2.90 18.96
N LYS A 339 -27.14 2.99 20.30
CA LYS A 339 -27.94 3.93 21.07
C LYS A 339 -27.66 5.40 20.75
N ARG A 340 -26.42 5.75 20.35
CA ARG A 340 -26.02 7.11 19.95
C ARG A 340 -26.28 7.42 18.47
N GLY A 341 -26.87 6.49 17.70
CA GLY A 341 -27.15 6.65 16.27
C GLY A 341 -25.93 6.54 15.35
N SER A 342 -24.77 6.10 15.88
CA SER A 342 -23.56 5.88 15.07
C SER A 342 -23.62 4.56 14.28
N ILE A 343 -24.47 3.62 14.71
CA ILE A 343 -24.82 2.40 13.99
C ILE A 343 -26.32 2.47 13.69
N PRO A 344 -26.75 2.20 12.46
CA PRO A 344 -28.16 2.25 12.07
C PRO A 344 -29.04 1.35 12.94
N HIS A 345 -30.21 1.86 13.37
CA HIS A 345 -31.14 1.13 14.21
C HIS A 345 -31.85 -0.01 13.46
N ASP A 346 -31.98 0.10 12.15
CA ASP A 346 -32.59 -0.86 11.23
C ASP A 346 -31.70 -2.06 10.90
N LEU A 347 -30.41 -2.03 11.31
CA LEU A 347 -29.52 -3.16 11.11
C LEU A 347 -30.03 -4.40 11.86
N PRO A 348 -30.27 -5.55 11.17
CA PRO A 348 -30.73 -6.77 11.80
C PRO A 348 -29.72 -7.30 12.82
N TRP A 349 -30.21 -7.88 13.92
CA TRP A 349 -29.35 -8.37 15.01
C TRP A 349 -28.29 -9.37 14.55
N GLY A 350 -28.62 -10.23 13.56
CA GLY A 350 -27.64 -11.17 12.99
C GLY A 350 -26.46 -10.46 12.35
N ALA A 351 -26.72 -9.44 11.54
CA ALA A 351 -25.66 -8.62 10.91
C ALA A 351 -24.88 -7.82 11.94
N PHE A 352 -25.55 -7.31 13.00
CA PHE A 352 -24.89 -6.61 14.11
C PHE A 352 -23.87 -7.50 14.82
N PHE A 353 -24.27 -8.74 15.22
CA PHE A 353 -23.34 -9.66 15.87
C PHE A 353 -22.24 -10.14 14.92
N LEU A 354 -22.54 -10.31 13.63
CA LEU A 354 -21.56 -10.69 12.63
C LEU A 354 -20.46 -9.60 12.48
N GLN A 355 -20.87 -8.32 12.44
CA GLN A 355 -19.94 -7.19 12.42
C GLN A 355 -19.09 -7.12 13.68
N SER A 356 -19.67 -7.34 14.86
CA SER A 356 -18.92 -7.37 16.12
C SER A 356 -17.95 -8.56 16.17
N CYS A 357 -18.32 -9.74 15.64
CA CYS A 357 -17.41 -10.87 15.43
C CYS A 357 -16.25 -10.52 14.50
N ALA A 358 -16.55 -9.90 13.35
CA ALA A 358 -15.51 -9.47 12.41
C ALA A 358 -14.51 -8.49 13.05
N THR A 359 -15.00 -7.51 13.80
CA THR A 359 -14.14 -6.57 14.56
C THR A 359 -13.30 -7.31 15.61
N THR A 360 -13.86 -8.33 16.26
CA THR A 360 -13.16 -9.15 17.26
C THR A 360 -11.98 -9.90 16.65
N LEU A 361 -12.23 -10.61 15.55
CA LEU A 361 -11.21 -11.42 14.86
C LEU A 361 -10.22 -10.55 14.06
N GLY A 362 -10.61 -9.32 13.72
CA GLY A 362 -9.75 -8.34 13.06
C GLY A 362 -8.59 -7.80 13.91
N GLY A 363 -8.47 -8.17 15.19
CA GLY A 363 -7.35 -7.78 16.07
C GLY A 363 -6.53 -8.98 16.53
N PRO A 364 -5.82 -9.70 15.64
CA PRO A 364 -4.95 -10.80 16.02
C PRO A 364 -3.76 -10.30 16.84
N LYS A 365 -3.14 -11.20 17.57
CA LYS A 365 -1.88 -10.94 18.27
C LYS A 365 -0.70 -11.17 17.30
N GLY A 366 0.41 -10.43 17.49
CA GLY A 366 1.48 -10.49 16.50
C GLY A 366 2.85 -10.10 17.03
N ALA A 367 3.57 -9.33 16.22
CA ALA A 367 4.96 -8.95 16.40
C ALA A 367 5.27 -8.32 17.76
N VAL A 368 4.48 -7.35 18.17
CA VAL A 368 4.69 -6.61 19.44
C VAL A 368 4.49 -7.53 20.65
N THR A 369 3.48 -8.40 20.61
CA THR A 369 3.24 -9.41 21.66
C THR A 369 4.47 -10.31 21.87
N LEU A 370 5.04 -10.82 20.78
CA LEU A 370 6.24 -11.65 20.88
C LEU A 370 7.43 -10.86 21.42
N SER A 371 7.64 -9.65 20.89
CA SER A 371 8.75 -8.80 21.32
C SER A 371 8.72 -8.54 22.82
N ILE A 372 7.54 -8.22 23.35
CA ILE A 372 7.34 -8.03 24.81
C ILE A 372 7.60 -9.36 25.55
N ALA A 373 7.08 -10.48 25.08
CA ALA A 373 7.28 -11.77 25.74
C ALA A 373 8.76 -12.17 25.80
N LEU A 374 9.55 -11.87 24.76
CA LEU A 374 11.00 -12.12 24.75
C LEU A 374 11.78 -11.31 25.79
N THR A 375 11.23 -10.21 26.32
CA THR A 375 11.84 -9.42 27.41
C THR A 375 11.65 -10.04 28.78
N LEU A 376 10.92 -11.16 28.92
CA LEU A 376 10.76 -11.87 30.18
C LEU A 376 12.14 -12.28 30.75
N PRO A 377 12.41 -11.99 32.04
CA PRO A 377 13.68 -12.32 32.68
C PRO A 377 13.94 -13.84 32.67
N GLN A 378 15.18 -14.22 32.39
CA GLN A 378 15.59 -15.63 32.42
C GLN A 378 15.51 -16.24 33.84
N SER A 379 15.58 -15.39 34.87
CA SER A 379 15.53 -15.79 36.28
C SER A 379 14.13 -16.02 36.82
N LEU A 380 13.08 -15.93 35.96
CA LEU A 380 11.70 -16.06 36.41
C LEU A 380 11.42 -17.51 36.87
N GLN A 381 10.99 -17.64 38.15
CA GLN A 381 10.76 -18.96 38.75
C GLN A 381 9.26 -19.20 38.97
N GLY A 382 8.85 -20.45 38.79
CA GLY A 382 7.54 -20.97 39.12
C GLY A 382 7.38 -21.21 40.63
N THR A 383 6.19 -21.59 41.06
CA THR A 383 5.87 -21.93 42.46
C THR A 383 6.68 -23.10 42.98
N ASN A 384 7.20 -23.94 42.12
CA ASN A 384 8.06 -25.09 42.41
C ASN A 384 9.58 -24.82 42.21
N GLY A 385 9.95 -23.53 41.99
CA GLY A 385 11.34 -23.11 41.78
C GLY A 385 11.93 -23.43 40.38
N ALA A 386 11.16 -24.03 39.49
CA ALA A 386 11.58 -24.27 38.11
C ALA A 386 11.55 -22.97 37.29
N LEU A 387 12.39 -22.86 36.27
CA LEU A 387 12.35 -21.72 35.31
C LEU A 387 11.12 -21.86 34.42
N ILE A 388 10.31 -20.80 34.34
CA ILE A 388 9.01 -20.80 33.63
C ILE A 388 8.99 -19.90 32.38
N ARG A 389 10.12 -19.27 32.04
CA ARG A 389 10.20 -18.36 30.91
C ARG A 389 9.82 -19.03 29.58
N ASP A 390 10.31 -20.22 29.34
CA ASP A 390 10.08 -20.96 28.09
C ASP A 390 8.61 -21.44 28.00
N GLU A 391 7.99 -21.81 29.13
CA GLU A 391 6.55 -22.09 29.22
C GLU A 391 5.70 -20.86 28.83
N LEU A 392 6.07 -19.66 29.32
CA LEU A 392 5.37 -18.42 28.97
C LEU A 392 5.58 -18.02 27.49
N LEU A 393 6.77 -18.24 26.95
CA LEU A 393 7.05 -18.03 25.52
C LEU A 393 6.26 -19.00 24.64
N PHE A 394 6.15 -20.28 25.04
CA PHE A 394 5.30 -21.26 24.37
C PHE A 394 3.83 -20.79 24.34
N LEU A 395 3.29 -20.36 25.47
CA LEU A 395 1.92 -19.87 25.58
C LEU A 395 1.70 -18.62 24.69
N ALA A 396 2.61 -17.65 24.76
CA ALA A 396 2.53 -16.44 23.93
C ALA A 396 2.55 -16.78 22.43
N SER A 397 3.52 -17.59 22.00
CA SER A 397 3.68 -17.99 20.60
C SER A 397 2.50 -18.81 20.08
N GLY A 398 1.98 -19.72 20.90
CA GLY A 398 0.81 -20.53 20.59
C GLY A 398 -0.45 -19.67 20.41
N ILE A 399 -0.67 -18.69 21.31
CA ILE A 399 -1.83 -17.77 21.24
C ILE A 399 -1.71 -16.83 20.03
N ILE A 400 -0.51 -16.34 19.72
CA ILE A 400 -0.26 -15.53 18.50
C ILE A 400 -0.65 -16.34 17.27
N LEU A 401 -0.15 -17.58 17.17
CA LEU A 401 -0.45 -18.44 16.03
C LEU A 401 -1.95 -18.74 15.92
N CYS A 402 -2.62 -19.09 17.02
CA CYS A 402 -4.06 -19.35 17.04
C CYS A 402 -4.87 -18.12 16.60
N THR A 403 -4.56 -16.93 17.11
CA THR A 403 -5.29 -15.71 16.75
C THR A 403 -5.05 -15.30 15.29
N LEU A 404 -3.84 -15.46 14.77
CA LEU A 404 -3.53 -15.24 13.34
C LEU A 404 -4.25 -16.23 12.43
N LEU A 405 -4.31 -17.53 12.80
CA LEU A 405 -5.07 -18.54 12.06
C LEU A 405 -6.56 -18.24 12.07
N LEU A 406 -7.14 -17.88 13.22
CA LEU A 406 -8.54 -17.47 13.32
C LEU A 406 -8.83 -16.26 12.43
N ALA A 407 -7.96 -15.24 12.46
CA ALA A 407 -8.09 -14.05 11.62
C ALA A 407 -7.97 -14.39 10.13
N ASN A 408 -7.03 -15.25 9.74
CA ASN A 408 -6.79 -15.58 8.34
C ASN A 408 -7.90 -16.45 7.72
N PHE A 409 -8.46 -17.42 8.47
CA PHE A 409 -9.40 -18.38 7.91
C PHE A 409 -10.87 -18.07 8.25
N VAL A 410 -11.14 -17.54 9.43
CA VAL A 410 -12.52 -17.30 9.88
C VAL A 410 -13.02 -15.92 9.49
N LEU A 411 -12.18 -14.88 9.59
CA LEU A 411 -12.61 -13.52 9.27
C LEU A 411 -13.09 -13.35 7.81
N PRO A 412 -12.44 -13.88 6.76
CA PRO A 412 -12.94 -13.78 5.40
C PRO A 412 -14.28 -14.49 5.16
N VAL A 413 -14.59 -15.49 5.99
CA VAL A 413 -15.89 -16.18 5.92
C VAL A 413 -16.99 -15.33 6.55
N LEU A 414 -16.70 -14.60 7.62
CA LEU A 414 -17.65 -13.73 8.32
C LEU A 414 -17.85 -12.38 7.61
N ALA A 415 -16.78 -11.84 7.01
CA ALA A 415 -16.78 -10.58 6.29
C ALA A 415 -16.10 -10.78 4.93
N PRO A 416 -16.76 -11.50 4.00
CA PRO A 416 -16.19 -11.73 2.68
C PRO A 416 -15.93 -10.39 1.99
N ALA A 417 -14.85 -10.31 1.24
CA ALA A 417 -14.60 -9.15 0.40
C ALA A 417 -15.84 -8.93 -0.47
N GLN A 418 -16.47 -7.79 -0.29
CA GLN A 418 -17.52 -7.35 -1.20
C GLN A 418 -16.87 -7.22 -2.57
N ASP A 419 -17.51 -7.71 -3.62
CA ASP A 419 -16.95 -7.60 -4.97
C ASP A 419 -16.45 -6.18 -5.15
N SER A 420 -15.14 -6.06 -5.38
CA SER A 420 -14.46 -4.78 -5.61
C SER A 420 -15.03 -4.01 -6.83
N GLN A 421 -16.03 -4.58 -7.48
CA GLN A 421 -16.72 -4.00 -8.63
C GLN A 421 -17.46 -2.70 -8.30
N GLU A 422 -18.05 -2.56 -7.10
CA GLU A 422 -18.73 -1.31 -6.74
C GLU A 422 -17.73 -0.18 -6.45
N ASP A 423 -16.65 -0.48 -5.74
CA ASP A 423 -15.61 0.50 -5.44
C ASP A 423 -14.78 0.83 -6.69
N GLU A 424 -14.45 -0.16 -7.54
CA GLU A 424 -13.83 0.07 -8.84
C GLU A 424 -14.75 0.84 -9.79
N ALA A 425 -16.04 0.54 -9.80
CA ALA A 425 -17.02 1.27 -10.60
C ALA A 425 -17.15 2.72 -10.12
N ARG A 426 -17.11 2.97 -8.81
CA ARG A 426 -17.13 4.30 -8.23
C ARG A 426 -15.84 5.08 -8.52
N ASP A 427 -14.66 4.48 -8.33
CA ASP A 427 -13.36 5.10 -8.68
C ASP A 427 -13.33 5.45 -10.18
N THR A 428 -13.80 4.54 -11.01
CA THR A 428 -13.95 4.75 -12.46
C THR A 428 -14.92 5.90 -12.76
N ALA A 429 -16.08 5.95 -12.13
CA ALA A 429 -17.07 7.00 -12.34
C ALA A 429 -16.52 8.38 -11.93
N VAL A 430 -15.82 8.46 -10.81
CA VAL A 430 -15.16 9.68 -10.32
C VAL A 430 -14.08 10.15 -11.30
N ARG A 431 -13.23 9.26 -11.80
CA ARG A 431 -12.20 9.57 -12.81
C ARG A 431 -12.82 10.08 -14.10
N VAL A 432 -13.86 9.43 -14.57
CA VAL A 432 -14.61 9.86 -15.77
C VAL A 432 -15.23 11.24 -15.57
N LEU A 433 -15.81 11.51 -14.40
CA LEU A 433 -16.40 12.80 -14.06
C LEU A 433 -15.34 13.92 -14.12
N VAL A 434 -14.19 13.72 -13.50
CA VAL A 434 -13.08 14.69 -13.52
C VAL A 434 -12.58 14.92 -14.95
N LYS A 435 -12.38 13.84 -15.74
CA LYS A 435 -11.92 13.98 -17.13
C LYS A 435 -12.94 14.69 -18.02
N ARG A 436 -14.25 14.47 -17.83
CA ARG A 436 -15.29 15.21 -18.56
C ARG A 436 -15.26 16.70 -18.23
N ARG A 437 -15.16 17.04 -16.92
CA ARG A 437 -15.06 18.44 -16.49
C ARG A 437 -13.79 19.11 -17.02
N LEU A 438 -12.67 18.37 -17.03
CA LEU A 438 -11.42 18.84 -17.61
C LEU A 438 -11.52 19.13 -19.10
N ILE A 439 -12.22 18.30 -19.88
CA ILE A 439 -12.44 18.53 -21.32
C ILE A 439 -13.19 19.86 -21.53
N GLU A 440 -14.19 20.17 -20.71
CA GLU A 440 -14.92 21.46 -20.76
C GLU A 440 -13.96 22.61 -20.44
N ALA A 441 -13.24 22.56 -19.33
CA ALA A 441 -12.30 23.59 -18.91
C ALA A 441 -11.19 23.85 -19.96
N VAL A 442 -10.59 22.78 -20.50
CA VAL A 442 -9.55 22.88 -21.55
C VAL A 442 -10.11 23.50 -22.84
N ARG A 443 -11.36 23.19 -23.20
CA ARG A 443 -12.02 23.80 -24.38
C ARG A 443 -12.26 25.28 -24.19
N ASP A 444 -12.77 25.67 -23.01
CA ASP A 444 -13.16 27.03 -22.72
C ASP A 444 -11.96 27.97 -22.51
N GLU A 445 -10.91 27.50 -21.77
CA GLU A 445 -9.76 28.35 -21.46
C GLU A 445 -8.69 28.35 -22.54
N LEU A 446 -8.39 27.20 -23.15
CA LEU A 446 -7.26 27.05 -24.10
C LEU A 446 -7.70 26.95 -25.57
N GLY A 447 -9.01 26.74 -25.82
CA GLY A 447 -9.52 26.44 -27.15
C GLY A 447 -9.37 27.59 -28.16
N GLN A 448 -9.40 28.84 -27.71
CA GLN A 448 -9.28 30.02 -28.58
C GLN A 448 -7.83 30.27 -29.00
N GLU A 449 -6.86 30.12 -28.10
CA GLU A 449 -5.46 30.42 -28.37
C GLU A 449 -4.75 29.27 -29.09
N HIS A 450 -5.11 28.00 -28.76
CA HIS A 450 -4.44 26.80 -29.26
C HIS A 450 -5.40 25.73 -29.80
N PRO A 451 -6.26 26.03 -30.81
CA PRO A 451 -7.36 25.13 -31.21
C PRO A 451 -6.88 23.74 -31.68
N ARG A 452 -5.68 23.65 -32.28
CA ARG A 452 -5.11 22.37 -32.75
C ARG A 452 -4.55 21.53 -31.60
N GLY A 453 -3.81 22.15 -30.67
CA GLY A 453 -3.26 21.47 -29.49
C GLY A 453 -4.35 20.99 -28.55
N VAL A 454 -5.37 21.82 -28.33
CA VAL A 454 -6.54 21.49 -27.50
C VAL A 454 -7.33 20.33 -28.08
N SER A 455 -7.54 20.27 -29.41
CA SER A 455 -8.21 19.13 -30.04
C SER A 455 -7.48 17.81 -29.76
N LEU A 456 -6.15 17.83 -29.74
CA LEU A 456 -5.34 16.64 -29.43
C LEU A 456 -5.42 16.22 -27.97
N LEU A 457 -5.48 17.19 -27.05
CA LEU A 457 -5.68 16.92 -25.61
C LEU A 457 -7.07 16.34 -25.35
N ILE A 458 -8.12 16.92 -25.90
CA ILE A 458 -9.49 16.42 -25.78
C ILE A 458 -9.59 14.99 -26.33
N ALA A 459 -8.94 14.73 -27.46
CA ALA A 459 -8.88 13.39 -28.02
C ALA A 459 -8.23 12.36 -27.08
N ARG A 460 -7.16 12.78 -26.41
CA ARG A 460 -6.49 11.93 -25.42
C ARG A 460 -7.39 11.62 -24.23
N TYR A 461 -8.05 12.65 -23.67
CA TYR A 461 -8.95 12.48 -22.52
C TYR A 461 -10.19 11.66 -22.85
N ASN A 462 -10.79 11.83 -24.02
CA ASN A 462 -11.88 10.97 -24.50
C ASN A 462 -11.46 9.50 -24.64
N ARG A 463 -10.24 9.26 -25.07
CA ARG A 463 -9.68 7.90 -25.08
C ARG A 463 -9.51 7.34 -23.67
N GLU A 464 -8.96 8.12 -22.74
CA GLU A 464 -8.81 7.72 -21.34
C GLU A 464 -10.17 7.39 -20.71
N ILE A 465 -11.21 8.16 -21.03
CA ILE A 465 -12.59 7.87 -20.64
C ILE A 465 -13.07 6.55 -21.25
N GLY A 466 -12.83 6.30 -22.52
CA GLY A 466 -13.21 5.05 -23.19
C GLY A 466 -12.50 3.82 -22.59
N GLU A 467 -11.21 3.95 -22.30
CA GLU A 467 -10.43 2.90 -21.62
C GLU A 467 -10.95 2.61 -20.20
N LEU A 468 -11.39 3.64 -19.47
CA LEU A 468 -11.95 3.52 -18.12
C LEU A 468 -13.38 2.93 -18.12
N THR A 469 -14.24 3.32 -19.07
CA THR A 469 -15.66 2.92 -19.08
C THR A 469 -15.91 1.57 -19.71
N MET A 470 -15.19 1.21 -20.76
CA MET A 470 -15.43 0.01 -21.57
C MET A 470 -14.33 -1.06 -21.43
N GLY A 471 -13.19 -0.72 -20.82
CA GLY A 471 -12.12 -1.65 -20.46
C GLY A 471 -11.72 -2.59 -21.60
N LYS A 472 -11.90 -3.90 -21.40
CA LYS A 472 -11.51 -4.95 -22.36
C LYS A 472 -12.30 -4.91 -23.67
N GLU A 473 -13.54 -4.43 -23.67
CA GLU A 473 -14.37 -4.34 -24.88
C GLU A 473 -13.85 -3.25 -25.81
N PHE A 474 -13.48 -2.09 -25.29
CA PHE A 474 -12.84 -1.03 -26.06
C PHE A 474 -11.49 -1.47 -26.61
N GLU A 475 -10.64 -2.10 -25.81
CA GLU A 475 -9.35 -2.62 -26.28
C GLU A 475 -9.52 -3.67 -27.39
N SER A 476 -10.52 -4.55 -27.26
CA SER A 476 -10.86 -5.56 -28.27
C SER A 476 -11.33 -4.89 -29.55
N ALA A 477 -12.25 -3.93 -29.47
CA ALA A 477 -12.77 -3.20 -30.61
C ALA A 477 -11.68 -2.39 -31.34
N VAL A 478 -10.79 -1.71 -30.62
CA VAL A 478 -9.63 -1.02 -31.21
C VAL A 478 -8.69 -2.01 -31.90
N GLY A 479 -8.44 -3.18 -31.29
CA GLY A 479 -7.60 -4.23 -31.87
C GLY A 479 -8.18 -4.80 -33.18
N GLU A 480 -9.48 -5.04 -33.21
CA GLU A 480 -10.21 -5.55 -34.37
C GLU A 480 -10.23 -4.51 -35.52
N GLN A 481 -10.65 -3.31 -35.22
CA GLN A 481 -10.71 -2.20 -36.16
C GLN A 481 -9.32 -1.90 -36.75
N ARG A 482 -8.29 -1.90 -35.93
CA ARG A 482 -6.91 -1.70 -36.36
C ARG A 482 -6.41 -2.85 -37.26
N THR A 483 -6.81 -4.08 -36.96
CA THR A 483 -6.48 -5.23 -37.80
C THR A 483 -7.13 -5.12 -39.19
N ASN A 484 -8.39 -4.69 -39.24
CA ASN A 484 -9.11 -4.47 -40.50
C ASN A 484 -8.47 -3.33 -41.29
N LEU A 485 -8.16 -2.21 -40.63
CA LEU A 485 -7.47 -1.08 -41.24
C LEU A 485 -6.11 -1.48 -41.85
N LEU A 486 -5.30 -2.27 -41.15
CA LEU A 486 -4.00 -2.74 -41.64
C LEU A 486 -4.14 -3.67 -42.83
N ARG A 487 -5.23 -4.47 -42.93
CA ARG A 487 -5.51 -5.28 -44.11
C ARG A 487 -5.85 -4.41 -45.33
N GLU A 488 -6.71 -3.43 -45.15
CA GLU A 488 -7.06 -2.50 -46.22
C GLU A 488 -5.87 -1.63 -46.65
N GLN A 489 -5.04 -1.21 -45.72
CA GLN A 489 -3.77 -0.55 -46.00
C GLN A 489 -2.83 -1.42 -46.85
N ALA A 490 -2.76 -2.73 -46.56
CA ALA A 490 -1.94 -3.65 -47.38
C ALA A 490 -2.43 -3.75 -48.83
N ARG A 491 -3.76 -3.78 -49.02
CA ARG A 491 -4.37 -3.77 -50.38
C ARG A 491 -4.08 -2.45 -51.11
N TYR A 492 -4.23 -1.33 -50.41
CA TYR A 492 -3.96 -0.02 -50.96
C TYR A 492 -2.47 0.15 -51.33
N LEU A 493 -1.56 -0.37 -50.53
CA LEU A 493 -0.12 -0.40 -50.81
C LEU A 493 0.20 -1.17 -52.08
N GLU A 494 -0.47 -2.29 -52.30
CA GLU A 494 -0.31 -3.10 -53.50
C GLU A 494 -0.85 -2.39 -54.75
N GLN A 495 -1.95 -1.65 -54.65
CA GLN A 495 -2.49 -0.82 -55.73
C GLN A 495 -1.53 0.30 -56.11
N LEU A 496 -0.96 1.04 -55.14
CA LEU A 496 0.03 2.08 -55.40
C LEU A 496 1.28 1.54 -56.11
N HIS A 497 1.72 0.34 -55.74
CA HIS A 497 2.87 -0.29 -56.39
C HIS A 497 2.57 -0.73 -57.81
N ARG A 498 1.40 -1.33 -58.06
CA ARG A 498 0.98 -1.74 -59.43
C ARG A 498 0.75 -0.53 -60.34
N ALA A 499 0.34 0.59 -59.79
CA ALA A 499 0.18 1.86 -60.52
C ALA A 499 1.52 2.57 -60.80
N GLY A 500 2.64 2.05 -60.29
CA GLY A 500 3.96 2.68 -60.45
C GLY A 500 4.16 3.97 -59.61
N GLU A 501 3.27 4.22 -58.66
CA GLU A 501 3.31 5.43 -57.82
C GLU A 501 4.33 5.36 -56.68
N ILE A 502 4.90 4.19 -56.40
CA ILE A 502 5.91 3.96 -55.35
C ILE A 502 7.02 3.02 -55.85
N ASP A 503 8.24 3.32 -55.43
CA ASP A 503 9.41 2.49 -55.76
C ASP A 503 9.38 1.14 -55.05
N GLN A 504 10.00 0.11 -55.65
CA GLN A 504 10.10 -1.25 -55.12
C GLN A 504 10.70 -1.27 -53.69
N SER A 505 11.69 -0.46 -53.41
CA SER A 505 12.36 -0.38 -52.13
C SER A 505 11.42 0.15 -51.03
N VAL A 506 10.61 1.16 -51.34
CA VAL A 506 9.60 1.77 -50.44
C VAL A 506 8.45 0.78 -50.24
N TYR A 507 7.97 0.10 -51.28
CA TYR A 507 6.96 -0.94 -51.18
C TYR A 507 7.37 -2.05 -50.19
N VAL A 508 8.56 -2.60 -50.34
CA VAL A 508 9.07 -3.69 -49.48
C VAL A 508 9.18 -3.22 -48.01
N ALA A 509 9.66 -2.00 -47.79
CA ALA A 509 9.81 -1.44 -46.44
C ALA A 509 8.45 -1.28 -45.75
N PHE A 510 7.45 -0.73 -46.43
CA PHE A 510 6.10 -0.54 -45.86
C PHE A 510 5.35 -1.85 -45.69
N LYS A 511 5.49 -2.81 -46.62
CA LYS A 511 4.92 -4.15 -46.49
C LYS A 511 5.45 -4.86 -45.23
N GLN A 512 6.76 -4.87 -45.04
CA GLN A 512 7.36 -5.47 -43.85
C GLN A 512 6.92 -4.75 -42.54
N ALA A 513 6.76 -3.43 -42.58
CA ALA A 513 6.29 -2.67 -41.43
C ALA A 513 4.83 -3.03 -41.09
N ASN A 514 3.97 -3.12 -42.08
CA ASN A 514 2.56 -3.49 -41.92
C ASN A 514 2.39 -4.92 -41.39
N GLU A 515 3.15 -5.89 -41.94
CA GLU A 515 3.16 -7.29 -41.47
C GLU A 515 3.63 -7.42 -39.99
N ARG A 516 4.61 -6.60 -39.58
CA ARG A 516 5.07 -6.56 -38.17
C ARG A 516 4.01 -5.98 -37.24
N LEU A 517 3.32 -4.93 -37.69
CA LEU A 517 2.22 -4.33 -36.93
C LEU A 517 1.06 -5.32 -36.78
N MET A 518 0.72 -6.04 -37.84
CA MET A 518 -0.33 -7.09 -37.82
C MET A 518 0.03 -8.22 -36.85
N ARG A 519 1.29 -8.68 -36.83
CA ARG A 519 1.75 -9.69 -35.85
C ARG A 519 1.70 -9.17 -34.44
N ALA A 520 2.10 -7.93 -34.20
CA ALA A 520 2.06 -7.31 -32.87
C ALA A 520 0.62 -7.14 -32.32
N VAL A 521 -0.34 -6.83 -33.19
CA VAL A 521 -1.77 -6.74 -32.80
C VAL A 521 -2.33 -8.13 -32.46
N LYS A 522 -1.99 -9.18 -33.23
CA LYS A 522 -2.42 -10.56 -32.98
C LYS A 522 -1.81 -11.20 -31.71
N MET A 523 -0.56 -10.84 -31.32
CA MET A 523 0.09 -11.35 -30.12
C MET A 523 -0.46 -10.76 -28.82
N ARG A 524 -1.34 -9.76 -28.88
CA ARG A 524 -1.81 -8.99 -27.72
C ARG A 524 -2.87 -9.68 -26.88
N THR A 525 -3.33 -10.85 -27.22
CA THR A 525 -4.30 -11.61 -26.43
C THR A 525 -3.72 -12.24 -25.14
N SER A 526 -2.41 -12.11 -24.85
CA SER A 526 -1.82 -12.77 -23.67
C SER A 526 -0.84 -11.95 -22.81
N GLN A 527 -0.37 -10.76 -23.19
CA GLN A 527 0.57 -10.00 -22.33
C GLN A 527 0.52 -8.47 -22.51
N ARG A 528 0.45 -7.74 -21.38
CA ARG A 528 0.40 -6.27 -21.24
C ARG A 528 1.70 -5.54 -21.67
N LEU A 529 2.07 -5.55 -22.94
CA LEU A 529 3.17 -4.71 -23.44
C LEU A 529 2.62 -3.56 -24.29
N SER A 530 2.80 -2.32 -23.83
CA SER A 530 2.23 -1.14 -24.49
C SER A 530 2.68 -1.01 -25.94
N LEU A 531 1.73 -0.98 -26.88
CA LEU A 531 1.96 -0.76 -28.32
C LEU A 531 2.80 0.50 -28.61
N ARG A 532 2.76 1.49 -27.71
CA ARG A 532 3.57 2.71 -27.80
C ARG A 532 5.08 2.42 -27.76
N ARG A 533 5.52 1.46 -26.92
CA ARG A 533 6.93 1.03 -26.87
C ARG A 533 7.34 0.24 -28.10
N ILE A 534 6.44 -0.59 -28.62
CA ILE A 534 6.68 -1.36 -29.85
C ILE A 534 6.70 -0.43 -31.06
N ALA A 535 5.77 0.52 -31.17
CA ALA A 535 5.73 1.51 -32.25
C ALA A 535 6.96 2.45 -32.23
N MET A 536 7.45 2.87 -31.05
CA MET A 536 8.67 3.66 -30.94
C MET A 536 9.93 2.86 -31.30
N ARG A 537 10.03 1.58 -30.91
CA ARG A 537 11.14 0.70 -31.33
C ARG A 537 11.12 0.41 -32.82
N LEU A 538 9.94 0.24 -33.42
CA LEU A 538 9.76 0.06 -34.87
C LEU A 538 10.11 1.36 -35.61
N ARG A 539 9.75 2.54 -35.10
CA ARG A 539 10.17 3.84 -35.69
C ARG A 539 11.67 4.01 -35.69
N ARG A 540 12.39 3.65 -34.63
CA ARG A 540 13.86 3.68 -34.53
C ARG A 540 14.48 2.63 -35.48
N GLY A 541 13.96 1.40 -35.47
CA GLY A 541 14.46 0.33 -36.32
C GLY A 541 14.26 0.54 -37.85
N LEU A 542 13.19 1.25 -38.25
CA LEU A 542 12.99 1.68 -39.64
C LEU A 542 14.02 2.74 -40.06
N ARG A 543 14.25 3.75 -39.19
CA ARG A 543 15.25 4.79 -39.45
C ARG A 543 16.66 4.21 -39.54
N ASP A 544 17.01 3.28 -38.67
CA ASP A 544 18.37 2.69 -38.63
C ASP A 544 18.61 1.69 -39.78
N ARG A 545 17.59 1.01 -40.30
CA ARG A 545 17.73 0.11 -41.48
C ARG A 545 17.78 0.85 -42.80
N VAL A 546 16.96 1.88 -42.96
CA VAL A 546 17.03 2.77 -44.13
C VAL A 546 18.39 3.49 -44.19
N LEU A 547 18.95 3.87 -43.03
CA LEU A 547 20.29 4.44 -42.96
C LEU A 547 21.43 3.42 -43.18
N ARG A 548 21.24 2.12 -42.84
CA ARG A 548 22.25 1.07 -43.03
C ARG A 548 22.34 0.51 -44.46
N THR A 549 21.32 0.68 -45.27
CA THR A 549 21.32 0.20 -46.66
C THR A 549 22.06 1.13 -47.66
N GLY A 550 22.73 2.16 -47.18
CA GLY A 550 23.65 3.00 -47.97
C GLY A 550 23.02 3.83 -49.09
N LYS A 551 21.72 3.64 -49.37
CA LYS A 551 20.96 4.37 -50.41
C LYS A 551 20.13 5.54 -49.85
N ALA A 552 20.10 5.73 -48.52
CA ALA A 552 19.28 6.74 -47.85
C ALA A 552 19.90 8.16 -47.81
N SER A 553 21.00 8.38 -48.49
CA SER A 553 21.59 9.72 -48.62
C SER A 553 20.93 10.55 -49.76
N ARG A 554 19.91 10.04 -50.42
CA ARG A 554 19.16 10.81 -51.44
C ARG A 554 17.97 11.50 -50.76
N PRO A 555 17.88 12.84 -50.80
CA PRO A 555 16.73 13.59 -50.25
C PRO A 555 15.38 13.16 -50.85
N GLU A 556 15.39 12.65 -52.08
CA GLU A 556 14.22 12.13 -52.81
C GLU A 556 13.54 10.94 -52.10
N VAL A 557 14.30 9.96 -51.58
CA VAL A 557 13.73 8.77 -50.86
C VAL A 557 13.09 9.15 -49.55
N SER A 558 13.63 10.17 -48.85
CA SER A 558 13.01 10.67 -47.62
C SER A 558 11.67 11.36 -47.90
N GLN A 559 11.55 12.05 -49.00
CA GLN A 559 10.33 12.77 -49.38
C GLN A 559 9.25 11.80 -49.86
N GLU A 560 9.61 10.75 -50.60
CA GLU A 560 8.71 9.68 -51.03
C GLU A 560 8.11 8.92 -49.82
N ILE A 561 8.91 8.61 -48.80
CA ILE A 561 8.42 7.98 -47.56
C ILE A 561 7.39 8.86 -46.84
N LEU A 562 7.61 10.17 -46.78
CA LEU A 562 6.67 11.12 -46.18
C LEU A 562 5.37 11.22 -46.98
N ASP A 563 5.46 11.19 -48.33
CA ASP A 563 4.31 11.25 -49.21
C ASP A 563 3.43 9.98 -49.10
N VAL A 564 4.07 8.80 -49.09
CA VAL A 564 3.37 7.51 -48.88
C VAL A 564 2.68 7.47 -47.51
N ARG A 565 3.30 8.00 -46.45
CA ARG A 565 2.65 8.12 -45.16
C ARG A 565 1.44 9.04 -45.21
N GLY A 566 1.53 10.15 -45.92
CA GLY A 566 0.41 11.06 -46.11
C GLY A 566 -0.74 10.41 -46.91
N LYS A 567 -0.42 9.65 -47.96
CA LYS A 567 -1.41 8.86 -48.73
C LYS A 567 -2.10 7.84 -47.82
N PHE A 568 -1.36 7.11 -46.97
CA PHE A 568 -1.93 6.16 -46.04
C PHE A 568 -2.85 6.82 -45.00
N ALA A 569 -2.43 7.92 -44.38
CA ALA A 569 -3.24 8.57 -43.41
C ALA A 569 -4.56 9.13 -43.97
N ARG A 570 -4.54 9.63 -45.20
CA ARG A 570 -5.76 10.04 -45.95
C ARG A 570 -6.63 8.84 -46.30
N PHE A 571 -6.07 7.76 -46.82
CA PHE A 571 -6.79 6.53 -47.08
C PHE A 571 -7.47 5.96 -45.84
N ASN A 572 -6.74 5.90 -44.72
CA ASN A 572 -7.25 5.44 -43.45
C ASN A 572 -8.44 6.28 -42.95
N LEU A 573 -8.35 7.60 -43.07
CA LEU A 573 -9.44 8.50 -42.69
C LEU A 573 -10.69 8.23 -43.52
N ASN A 574 -10.56 8.15 -44.82
CA ASN A 574 -11.68 7.87 -45.71
C ASN A 574 -12.31 6.50 -45.41
N TYR A 575 -11.50 5.47 -45.16
CA TYR A 575 -11.98 4.16 -44.81
C TYR A 575 -12.74 4.18 -43.46
N LEU A 576 -12.15 4.76 -42.41
CA LEU A 576 -12.74 4.82 -41.07
C LEU A 576 -14.02 5.67 -41.03
N GLN A 577 -14.09 6.76 -41.78
CA GLN A 577 -15.29 7.61 -41.91
C GLN A 577 -16.44 6.92 -42.65
N GLY A 578 -16.13 5.94 -43.50
CA GLY A 578 -17.12 5.12 -44.22
C GLY A 578 -17.66 3.93 -43.41
N LEU A 579 -17.14 3.69 -42.18
CA LEU A 579 -17.60 2.60 -41.33
C LEU A 579 -18.87 3.01 -40.57
N THR A 580 -19.83 2.09 -40.47
CA THR A 580 -21.03 2.20 -39.62
C THR A 580 -20.88 1.26 -38.43
N PRO A 581 -20.31 1.72 -37.29
CA PRO A 581 -20.07 0.85 -36.14
C PRO A 581 -21.39 0.45 -35.45
N GLU A 582 -21.55 -0.86 -35.21
CA GLU A 582 -22.76 -1.45 -34.62
C GLU A 582 -22.83 -1.30 -33.08
N THR A 583 -21.67 -1.28 -32.42
CA THR A 583 -21.59 -1.18 -30.95
C THR A 583 -20.99 0.16 -30.52
N GLU A 584 -21.29 0.59 -29.28
CA GLU A 584 -20.75 1.81 -28.71
C GLU A 584 -19.20 1.74 -28.58
N ALA A 585 -18.67 0.59 -28.17
CA ALA A 585 -17.23 0.34 -28.11
C ALA A 585 -16.57 0.45 -29.50
N SER A 586 -17.21 -0.07 -30.54
CA SER A 586 -16.73 0.04 -31.92
C SER A 586 -16.78 1.47 -32.45
N ARG A 587 -17.77 2.27 -32.05
CA ARG A 587 -17.88 3.70 -32.41
C ARG A 587 -16.72 4.49 -31.81
N HIS A 588 -16.50 4.36 -30.50
CA HIS A 588 -15.38 5.02 -29.83
C HIS A 588 -14.01 4.56 -30.34
N ALA A 589 -13.86 3.28 -30.69
CA ALA A 589 -12.65 2.74 -31.34
C ALA A 589 -12.40 3.39 -32.71
N THR A 590 -13.46 3.58 -33.51
CA THR A 590 -13.38 4.24 -34.83
C THR A 590 -12.99 5.70 -34.68
N ASP A 591 -13.64 6.45 -33.79
CA ASP A 591 -13.33 7.85 -33.50
C ASP A 591 -11.88 8.01 -33.04
N PHE A 592 -11.41 7.09 -32.20
CA PHE A 592 -10.01 7.08 -31.76
C PHE A 592 -9.03 6.90 -32.94
N LEU A 593 -9.28 5.94 -33.83
CA LEU A 593 -8.43 5.69 -35.00
C LEU A 593 -8.47 6.84 -36.02
N ILE A 594 -9.62 7.50 -36.19
CA ILE A 594 -9.77 8.71 -37.00
C ILE A 594 -8.83 9.81 -36.45
N MET A 595 -8.87 10.08 -35.15
CA MET A 595 -8.03 11.10 -34.54
C MET A 595 -6.53 10.77 -34.61
N GLU A 596 -6.13 9.51 -34.48
CA GLU A 596 -4.74 9.07 -34.64
C GLU A 596 -4.22 9.37 -36.09
N ASN A 597 -5.06 9.16 -37.08
CA ASN A 597 -4.70 9.41 -38.48
C ASN A 597 -4.74 10.91 -38.82
N GLN A 598 -5.67 11.68 -38.29
CA GLN A 598 -5.69 13.15 -38.43
C GLN A 598 -4.42 13.78 -37.83
N ARG A 599 -4.00 13.32 -36.65
CA ARG A 599 -2.73 13.73 -36.02
C ARG A 599 -1.53 13.44 -36.94
N THR A 600 -1.52 12.26 -37.57
CA THR A 600 -0.44 11.88 -38.51
C THR A 600 -0.39 12.84 -39.70
N LEU A 601 -1.53 13.23 -40.28
CA LEU A 601 -1.58 14.19 -41.38
C LEU A 601 -1.11 15.57 -40.97
N THR A 602 -1.52 16.06 -39.80
CA THR A 602 -1.07 17.37 -39.28
C THR A 602 0.44 17.41 -39.10
N LEU A 603 1.01 16.35 -38.53
CA LEU A 603 2.48 16.24 -38.35
C LEU A 603 3.23 16.20 -39.70
N LEU A 604 2.70 15.48 -40.67
CA LEU A 604 3.31 15.37 -42.01
C LEU A 604 3.20 16.69 -42.78
N GLY A 605 2.05 17.38 -42.70
CA GLY A 605 1.87 18.69 -43.34
C GLY A 605 2.83 19.75 -42.80
N ASN A 606 3.11 19.74 -41.52
CA ASN A 606 4.09 20.66 -40.90
C ASN A 606 5.54 20.33 -41.30
N MET A 607 5.88 19.05 -41.49
CA MET A 607 7.20 18.64 -42.00
C MET A 607 7.45 19.03 -43.45
N GLN A 608 6.39 19.06 -44.28
CA GLN A 608 6.46 19.47 -45.71
C GLN A 608 6.48 20.99 -45.89
N ALA A 609 5.87 21.74 -44.96
CA ALA A 609 5.78 23.20 -45.06
C ALA A 609 7.07 23.95 -44.67
N GLY A 610 8.15 23.25 -44.27
CA GLY A 610 9.43 23.86 -43.91
C GLY A 610 9.37 24.82 -42.72
N GLN A 611 8.21 24.91 -42.03
CA GLN A 611 8.02 25.75 -40.86
C GLN A 611 8.59 25.01 -39.64
N GLY A 612 9.76 25.45 -39.27
CA GLY A 612 10.43 25.38 -37.99
C GLY A 612 10.10 24.19 -37.09
N THR A 613 11.10 23.36 -36.96
CA THR A 613 11.44 22.57 -35.79
C THR A 613 10.29 21.78 -35.14
N THR A 614 10.39 20.48 -35.28
CA THR A 614 9.79 19.47 -34.37
C THR A 614 9.95 19.82 -32.86
N MET A 615 10.92 20.65 -32.52
CA MET A 615 11.15 21.20 -31.17
C MET A 615 10.06 22.20 -30.71
N THR A 616 9.58 23.08 -31.58
CA THR A 616 8.55 24.07 -31.20
C THR A 616 7.18 23.45 -30.97
N LEU A 617 6.79 22.47 -31.79
CA LEU A 617 5.53 21.73 -31.60
C LEU A 617 5.55 20.81 -30.37
N ALA A 618 6.70 20.20 -30.06
CA ALA A 618 6.86 19.42 -28.84
C ALA A 618 6.83 20.32 -27.59
N ALA A 619 7.45 21.50 -27.66
CA ALA A 619 7.43 22.48 -26.56
C ALA A 619 6.01 23.03 -26.34
N GLU A 620 5.27 23.36 -27.41
CA GLU A 620 3.86 23.78 -27.33
C GLU A 620 2.97 22.67 -26.76
N GLN A 621 3.14 21.42 -27.15
CA GLN A 621 2.41 20.31 -26.57
C GLN A 621 2.73 20.09 -25.09
N ASN A 622 3.98 20.20 -24.70
CA ASN A 622 4.38 20.09 -23.30
C ASN A 622 3.79 21.26 -22.47
N MET A 623 3.79 22.47 -22.99
CA MET A 623 3.17 23.61 -22.33
C MET A 623 1.67 23.40 -22.13
N LEU A 624 0.95 22.96 -23.15
CA LEU A 624 -0.47 22.66 -23.07
C LEU A 624 -0.77 21.48 -22.13
N GLU A 625 0.10 20.47 -22.08
CA GLU A 625 -0.05 19.37 -21.11
C GLU A 625 0.13 19.86 -19.67
N VAL A 626 1.07 20.75 -19.40
CA VAL A 626 1.27 21.33 -18.06
C VAL A 626 0.07 22.21 -17.67
N GLU A 627 -0.44 23.02 -18.58
CA GLU A 627 -1.61 23.87 -18.30
C GLU A 627 -2.89 23.03 -18.11
N ALA A 628 -3.06 21.96 -18.89
CA ALA A 628 -4.17 21.03 -18.71
C ALA A 628 -4.12 20.31 -17.35
N LEU A 629 -2.93 19.94 -16.85
CA LEU A 629 -2.79 19.38 -15.49
C LEU A 629 -3.12 20.41 -14.39
N ARG A 630 -2.83 21.69 -14.63
CA ARG A 630 -3.24 22.76 -13.73
C ARG A 630 -4.77 22.90 -13.67
N LEU A 631 -5.41 22.87 -14.84
CA LEU A 631 -6.88 22.88 -14.93
C LEU A 631 -7.50 21.64 -14.27
N GLU A 632 -6.87 20.48 -14.39
CA GLU A 632 -7.32 19.24 -13.74
C GLU A 632 -7.35 19.37 -12.21
N LEU A 633 -6.33 20.01 -11.62
CA LEU A 633 -6.31 20.31 -10.17
C LEU A 633 -7.47 21.25 -9.79
N GLY A 634 -7.76 22.25 -10.61
CA GLY A 634 -8.90 23.15 -10.42
C GLY A 634 -10.25 22.40 -10.47
N CYS A 635 -10.44 21.54 -11.46
CA CYS A 635 -11.65 20.72 -11.61
C CYS A 635 -11.85 19.76 -10.42
N ILE A 636 -10.78 19.12 -9.93
CA ILE A 636 -10.83 18.25 -8.74
C ILE A 636 -11.26 19.05 -7.51
N GLN A 637 -10.75 20.27 -7.35
CA GLN A 637 -11.11 21.14 -6.24
C GLN A 637 -12.57 21.57 -6.31
N GLU A 638 -13.04 22.00 -7.49
CA GLU A 638 -14.42 22.41 -7.74
C GLU A 638 -15.41 21.27 -7.44
N LEU A 639 -15.16 20.07 -7.98
CA LEU A 639 -16.00 18.89 -7.75
C LEU A 639 -16.05 18.48 -6.28
N ARG A 640 -14.97 18.67 -5.54
CA ARG A 640 -14.94 18.44 -4.09
C ARG A 640 -15.79 19.48 -3.35
N GLU A 641 -15.71 20.75 -3.71
CA GLU A 641 -16.50 21.84 -3.10
C GLU A 641 -17.99 21.69 -3.38
N GLN A 642 -18.35 21.19 -4.55
CA GLN A 642 -19.73 20.84 -4.93
C GLN A 642 -20.22 19.54 -4.23
N GLY A 643 -19.35 18.81 -3.53
CA GLY A 643 -19.70 17.54 -2.87
C GLY A 643 -19.89 16.36 -3.83
N ALA A 644 -19.52 16.49 -5.11
CA ALA A 644 -19.60 15.44 -6.12
C ALA A 644 -18.57 14.33 -5.89
N ILE A 645 -17.44 14.68 -5.29
CA ILE A 645 -16.37 13.73 -4.88
C ILE A 645 -15.99 13.95 -3.42
N THR A 646 -15.56 12.88 -2.75
CA THR A 646 -15.12 12.94 -1.35
C THR A 646 -13.73 13.57 -1.22
N THR A 647 -13.38 14.00 0.00
CA THR A 647 -12.04 14.55 0.27
C THR A 647 -10.92 13.53 0.03
N ALA A 648 -11.18 12.25 0.28
CA ALA A 648 -10.23 11.16 0.05
C ALA A 648 -10.00 10.92 -1.45
N GLU A 649 -11.08 10.84 -2.24
CA GLU A 649 -11.03 10.73 -3.70
C GLU A 649 -10.29 11.92 -4.32
N ALA A 650 -10.59 13.15 -3.87
CA ALA A 650 -9.90 14.35 -4.32
C ALA A 650 -8.41 14.37 -3.98
N SER A 651 -8.01 13.84 -2.81
CA SER A 651 -6.59 13.74 -2.44
C SER A 651 -5.85 12.77 -3.34
N LYS A 652 -6.40 11.57 -3.54
CA LYS A 652 -5.83 10.53 -4.42
C LYS A 652 -5.61 11.05 -5.85
N LEU A 653 -6.62 11.68 -6.42
CA LEU A 653 -6.53 12.22 -7.77
C LEU A 653 -5.53 13.37 -7.90
N ARG A 654 -5.43 14.26 -6.90
CA ARG A 654 -4.42 15.33 -6.89
C ARG A 654 -3.00 14.78 -6.85
N ASP A 655 -2.76 13.75 -6.05
CA ASP A 655 -1.44 13.12 -5.96
C ASP A 655 -1.05 12.48 -7.31
N GLU A 656 -2.00 11.86 -8.02
CA GLU A 656 -1.78 11.35 -9.38
C GLU A 656 -1.45 12.47 -10.39
N VAL A 657 -2.14 13.60 -10.33
CA VAL A 657 -1.86 14.76 -11.20
C VAL A 657 -0.48 15.35 -10.91
N TYR A 658 -0.08 15.47 -9.63
CA TYR A 658 1.25 15.94 -9.26
C TYR A 658 2.36 15.00 -9.77
N LEU A 659 2.12 13.67 -9.74
CA LEU A 659 3.03 12.69 -10.34
C LEU A 659 3.22 12.88 -11.84
N LEU A 660 2.13 13.18 -12.56
CA LEU A 660 2.19 13.46 -13.99
C LEU A 660 2.95 14.76 -14.27
N GLN A 661 2.76 15.81 -13.45
CA GLN A 661 3.52 17.06 -13.56
C GLN A 661 5.03 16.86 -13.36
N MET A 662 5.43 16.03 -12.39
CA MET A 662 6.83 15.68 -12.17
C MET A 662 7.50 15.03 -13.38
N ASN A 663 6.79 14.05 -13.98
CA ASN A 663 7.29 13.36 -15.17
C ASN A 663 7.48 14.30 -16.37
N LEU A 664 6.67 15.36 -16.48
CA LEU A 664 6.82 16.35 -17.55
C LEU A 664 7.94 17.35 -17.29
N SER A 665 8.17 17.74 -16.02
CA SER A 665 9.25 18.68 -15.67
C SER A 665 10.65 18.07 -15.83
N ASP A 666 10.83 16.78 -15.57
CA ASP A 666 12.10 16.07 -15.78
C ASP A 666 12.47 15.91 -17.27
N TYR A 667 11.48 15.91 -18.18
CA TYR A 667 11.71 15.88 -19.63
C TYR A 667 12.01 17.26 -20.23
N GLY A 668 11.70 18.35 -19.53
CA GLY A 668 12.00 19.72 -19.95
C GLY A 668 13.38 20.23 -19.53
N ALA A 669 14.06 19.53 -18.62
CA ALA A 669 15.37 19.88 -18.09
C ALA A 669 16.55 19.14 -18.76
N GLN A 670 16.28 18.21 -19.73
CA GLN A 670 17.26 17.56 -20.61
C GLN A 670 17.12 18.07 -22.05
#